data_29fc09eb63b3bcf5adf54ec63ca190ad
#
_entry.id   29fc09eb63b3bcf5adf54ec63ca190ad
#
_cell.length_a   1.000
_cell.length_b   1.000
_cell.length_c   1.000
_cell.angle_alpha   90.00
_cell.angle_beta   90.00
_cell.angle_gamma   90.00
#
_symmetry.space_group_name_H-M   'P 1'
#
loop_
_entity.id
_entity.type
_entity.pdbx_description
1 polymer ?
#
loop_
_entity_poly.entity_id
_entity_poly.type
_entity_poly.pdbx_seq_one_letter_code
_entity_poly.pdbx_strand_id
1 'polypeptide(L)'
;MDSISIRGAKVHNLKNIDVSLPRNKLVVITGLSGSGKSSLAFDTIYAEGQRRYVESLSAYARQFLSLMEKPDVDHIEGLSPAISIEQKATSHNPRSTVGTITEIYDYLRLLFARVGSPRCPDHGDELQAQTISQMVDSILELPEDSKIMIMAPIVRNRKGSHQKLLQELSHEGFLRARIDGEVEFLEETSELDGNKNHTIEIVIDRLKVRQDISSRLSESLETALNMSSGIAIVSPMESSSDWKELTFSAKFSCVHCGYSLNELEPRLFSFNNPVGACETCDGLGVKDVFDEERVVANPELSLEDGAVYGWSKNNAYFYQMLTLVGNFYNFSVTKPFNELSDEHKQIILYGSGSQSIDFSKIKGRRGWSSRKKPFEGIIPRMMRRYADSDIRSVREELSRYVISKPCASCQGDRLNTSARNVFIEDRNISDLTKLTIDQVSDFFETLELDGQRGEIASKILNEISQRLHFLINVGLDYLNLERKANSLSGGEAQRIRLASQIGAGLIGVLXVLDEPSIGLHQRDNQKLLDTLTYLRDLGNTVIVVEHDEEAIRQADYVVDIGPGAGIHGGEIVACGAPNEVITNTKSLTGDYLSGRLEISIPKNRKKSNGWLEITGASGNNLKNVDLRIPVGVLTCITGVSGSGKSTLINNTLYELAAHILNGAHTDIAPFKEVKGMELFDKVVNISQSPIGRTPRSNSATYTGVFTLIRDIFALTLESRSRGYKSGRFSFNVKGGRCEACKGDGLIKVEMHFLPDVYVSCDVCNGHRYNRETLEIKYKGKSIAEVLEMTVEDALVFFQAIPKINQKIQTLMDVGLSYLTLGQNATTLSGGEAQRIKLAKELSKSDTGQTLYILDEPTSGLHFHDIKQLLSVIFRLRDRNNTIVIIEHNLDVIKTADWIVDLGPEGGNKGGEIIAYGTPEEIAVNESSFTGQFLKEHL
;
A
#
# COMPACT_ATOMS: atom_id res chain seq x y z
N MET A 1 10.97 33.66 -22.91
CA MET A 1 9.58 33.88 -22.43
C MET A 1 9.59 33.72 -20.90
N ASP A 2 9.14 34.74 -20.19
CA ASP A 2 9.20 34.78 -18.75
C ASP A 2 7.87 34.37 -18.08
N SER A 3 6.88 34.01 -18.93
CA SER A 3 5.56 33.56 -18.45
C SER A 3 4.97 32.45 -19.30
N ILE A 4 4.06 31.69 -18.70
CA ILE A 4 3.17 30.74 -19.38
C ILE A 4 1.87 31.52 -19.65
N SER A 5 1.55 31.75 -20.92
CA SER A 5 0.35 32.49 -21.32
C SER A 5 -0.73 31.51 -21.80
N ILE A 6 -1.90 31.57 -21.18
CA ILE A 6 -3.07 30.72 -21.46
C ILE A 6 -4.19 31.65 -21.93
N ARG A 7 -4.80 31.35 -23.06
CA ARG A 7 -5.92 32.14 -23.61
C ARG A 7 -7.07 31.20 -23.97
N GLY A 8 -8.26 31.57 -23.51
CA GLY A 8 -9.48 30.90 -23.91
C GLY A 8 -9.61 29.48 -23.36
N ALA A 9 -9.24 29.21 -22.10
CA ALA A 9 -9.39 27.89 -21.52
C ALA A 9 -10.87 27.63 -21.17
N LYS A 10 -11.42 26.51 -21.70
CA LYS A 10 -12.84 26.13 -21.62
C LYS A 10 -13.04 24.71 -21.11
N VAL A 11 -12.01 24.08 -20.56
CA VAL A 11 -12.06 22.69 -20.09
C VAL A 11 -13.03 22.59 -18.89
N HIS A 12 -13.95 21.64 -18.95
CA HIS A 12 -14.98 21.37 -17.94
C HIS A 12 -15.82 22.63 -17.61
N ASN A 13 -15.68 23.20 -16.40
CA ASN A 13 -16.45 24.36 -15.95
C ASN A 13 -15.73 25.70 -16.17
N LEU A 14 -14.53 25.70 -16.76
CA LEU A 14 -13.79 26.96 -17.03
C LEU A 14 -14.53 27.82 -18.07
N LYS A 15 -14.65 29.10 -17.78
CA LYS A 15 -15.47 30.05 -18.56
C LYS A 15 -14.63 30.92 -19.48
N ASN A 16 -13.92 30.30 -20.46
CA ASN A 16 -13.13 31.00 -21.46
C ASN A 16 -12.09 31.92 -20.77
N ILE A 17 -11.31 31.38 -19.85
CA ILE A 17 -10.41 32.20 -19.03
C ILE A 17 -9.06 32.46 -19.72
N ASP A 18 -8.53 33.66 -19.46
CA ASP A 18 -7.19 34.09 -19.85
C ASP A 18 -6.33 34.27 -18.60
N VAL A 19 -5.14 33.70 -18.56
CA VAL A 19 -4.22 33.86 -17.41
C VAL A 19 -2.77 33.78 -17.85
N SER A 20 -1.91 34.59 -17.24
CA SER A 20 -0.46 34.57 -17.42
C SER A 20 0.20 34.19 -16.10
N LEU A 21 0.96 33.09 -16.10
CA LEU A 21 1.65 32.56 -14.91
C LEU A 21 3.15 32.81 -15.07
N PRO A 22 3.84 33.35 -14.07
CA PRO A 22 5.29 33.56 -14.16
C PRO A 22 6.04 32.23 -14.16
N ARG A 23 7.11 32.15 -14.96
CA ARG A 23 8.00 30.97 -14.99
C ARG A 23 9.03 31.06 -13.86
N ASN A 24 9.57 29.90 -13.48
CA ASN A 24 10.59 29.74 -12.41
C ASN A 24 10.11 30.34 -11.09
N LYS A 25 8.81 30.14 -10.80
CA LYS A 25 8.13 30.64 -9.61
C LYS A 25 7.27 29.55 -8.99
N LEU A 26 6.99 29.73 -7.71
CA LEU A 26 5.99 28.93 -6.98
C LEU A 26 4.63 29.60 -7.18
N VAL A 27 3.77 28.94 -7.95
CA VAL A 27 2.42 29.43 -8.28
C VAL A 27 1.40 28.58 -7.53
N VAL A 28 0.55 29.19 -6.71
CA VAL A 28 -0.53 28.49 -6.02
C VAL A 28 -1.87 28.80 -6.71
N ILE A 29 -2.59 27.73 -7.09
CA ILE A 29 -3.97 27.82 -7.61
C ILE A 29 -4.91 27.43 -6.49
N THR A 30 -5.77 28.35 -6.07
CA THR A 30 -6.69 28.19 -4.94
C THR A 30 -8.14 28.51 -5.31
N GLY A 31 -9.08 28.33 -4.38
CA GLY A 31 -10.51 28.56 -4.57
C GLY A 31 -11.38 27.42 -4.05
N LEU A 32 -12.69 27.57 -4.09
CA LEU A 32 -13.68 26.60 -3.56
C LEU A 32 -13.54 25.21 -4.20
N SER A 33 -13.97 24.17 -3.48
CA SER A 33 -14.08 22.81 -4.05
C SER A 33 -15.02 22.85 -5.26
N GLY A 34 -14.58 22.26 -6.38
CA GLY A 34 -15.35 22.27 -7.63
C GLY A 34 -15.32 23.61 -8.40
N SER A 35 -14.46 24.57 -8.04
CA SER A 35 -14.37 25.85 -8.75
C SER A 35 -13.66 25.79 -10.11
N GLY A 36 -12.89 24.71 -10.39
CA GLY A 36 -12.16 24.55 -11.66
C GLY A 36 -10.64 24.56 -11.51
N LYS A 37 -10.10 24.49 -10.29
CA LYS A 37 -8.64 24.49 -10.02
C LYS A 37 -7.91 23.37 -10.77
N SER A 38 -8.37 22.14 -10.58
CA SER A 38 -7.77 20.96 -11.21
C SER A 38 -7.96 20.99 -12.72
N SER A 39 -9.09 21.53 -13.19
CA SER A 39 -9.35 21.74 -14.63
C SER A 39 -8.29 22.66 -15.27
N LEU A 40 -7.88 23.71 -14.57
CA LEU A 40 -6.82 24.60 -15.05
C LEU A 40 -5.42 23.93 -14.92
N ALA A 41 -5.10 23.41 -13.72
CA ALA A 41 -3.75 22.90 -13.42
C ALA A 41 -3.43 21.61 -14.19
N PHE A 42 -4.34 20.62 -14.12
CA PHE A 42 -4.10 19.26 -14.66
C PHE A 42 -4.70 19.08 -16.05
N ASP A 43 -6.00 19.36 -16.21
CA ASP A 43 -6.70 19.07 -17.49
C ASP A 43 -6.38 20.10 -18.58
N THR A 44 -5.78 21.26 -18.26
CA THR A 44 -5.35 22.27 -19.22
C THR A 44 -3.83 22.37 -19.31
N ILE A 45 -3.16 22.84 -18.25
CA ILE A 45 -1.72 23.15 -18.27
C ILE A 45 -0.87 21.88 -18.39
N TYR A 46 -1.06 20.93 -17.47
CA TYR A 46 -0.30 19.67 -17.47
C TYR A 46 -0.61 18.86 -18.73
N ALA A 47 -1.90 18.71 -19.08
CA ALA A 47 -2.33 17.91 -20.23
C ALA A 47 -1.69 18.41 -21.53
N GLU A 48 -1.69 19.73 -21.77
CA GLU A 48 -1.07 20.30 -22.97
C GLU A 48 0.47 20.20 -22.94
N GLY A 49 1.07 20.41 -21.78
CA GLY A 49 2.53 20.26 -21.60
C GLY A 49 3.00 18.84 -21.89
N GLN A 50 2.29 17.86 -21.34
CA GLN A 50 2.56 16.44 -21.55
C GLN A 50 2.29 16.03 -23.01
N ARG A 51 1.18 16.48 -23.59
CA ARG A 51 0.83 16.22 -24.99
C ARG A 51 1.95 16.67 -25.94
N ARG A 52 2.42 17.91 -25.78
CA ARG A 52 3.52 18.48 -26.62
C ARG A 52 4.81 17.71 -26.43
N TYR A 53 5.12 17.31 -25.20
CA TYR A 53 6.32 16.52 -24.92
C TYR A 53 6.24 15.17 -25.63
N VAL A 54 5.12 14.43 -25.50
CA VAL A 54 4.90 13.14 -26.17
C VAL A 54 4.97 13.29 -27.69
N GLU A 55 4.38 14.35 -28.25
CA GLU A 55 4.44 14.63 -29.70
C GLU A 55 5.87 14.86 -30.22
N SER A 56 6.75 15.39 -29.39
CA SER A 56 8.15 15.62 -29.74
C SER A 56 8.98 14.33 -29.82
N LEU A 57 8.48 13.21 -29.22
CA LEU A 57 9.18 11.93 -29.20
C LEU A 57 9.09 11.21 -30.56
N SER A 58 9.96 10.24 -30.77
CA SER A 58 9.97 9.40 -31.95
C SER A 58 8.63 8.63 -32.10
N ALA A 59 8.27 8.30 -33.35
CA ALA A 59 7.05 7.53 -33.67
C ALA A 59 7.02 6.19 -32.89
N TYR A 60 8.17 5.56 -32.68
CA TYR A 60 8.30 4.32 -31.93
C TYR A 60 7.96 4.53 -30.44
N ALA A 61 8.53 5.55 -29.82
CA ALA A 61 8.25 5.86 -28.40
C ALA A 61 6.77 6.23 -28.18
N ARG A 62 6.15 6.93 -29.13
CA ARG A 62 4.73 7.32 -29.07
C ARG A 62 3.77 6.11 -29.03
N GLN A 63 4.15 4.98 -29.60
CA GLN A 63 3.33 3.75 -29.58
C GLN A 63 3.12 3.20 -28.18
N PHE A 64 4.02 3.51 -27.25
CA PHE A 64 3.98 3.01 -25.86
C PHE A 64 3.40 4.02 -24.88
N LEU A 65 3.09 5.23 -25.33
CA LEU A 65 2.58 6.29 -24.47
C LEU A 65 1.16 6.67 -24.91
N SER A 66 0.26 6.79 -23.94
CA SER A 66 -1.10 7.25 -24.22
C SER A 66 -1.06 8.72 -24.67
N LEU A 67 -1.62 8.99 -25.83
CA LEU A 67 -1.81 10.35 -26.29
C LEU A 67 -2.93 10.99 -25.47
N MET A 68 -2.61 12.05 -24.77
CA MET A 68 -3.62 12.86 -24.09
C MET A 68 -4.45 13.63 -25.13
N GLU A 69 -5.75 13.72 -24.89
CA GLU A 69 -6.61 14.54 -25.73
C GLU A 69 -6.18 16.01 -25.64
N LYS A 70 -6.29 16.74 -26.73
CA LYS A 70 -5.99 18.17 -26.72
C LYS A 70 -7.01 18.87 -25.81
N PRO A 71 -6.56 19.62 -24.81
CA PRO A 71 -7.51 20.36 -23.97
C PRO A 71 -8.24 21.45 -24.76
N ASP A 72 -9.46 21.78 -24.37
CA ASP A 72 -10.27 22.84 -24.97
C ASP A 72 -9.73 24.21 -24.54
N VAL A 73 -8.74 24.69 -25.31
CA VAL A 73 -8.05 25.95 -25.05
C VAL A 73 -7.68 26.58 -26.40
N ASP A 74 -7.88 27.88 -26.54
CA ASP A 74 -7.57 28.57 -27.77
C ASP A 74 -6.05 28.60 -28.01
N HIS A 75 -5.25 28.94 -27.01
CA HIS A 75 -3.80 29.03 -27.14
C HIS A 75 -3.05 28.92 -25.82
N ILE A 76 -1.94 28.18 -25.77
CA ILE A 76 -0.99 28.16 -24.64
C ILE A 76 0.45 28.29 -25.16
N GLU A 77 1.23 29.21 -24.57
CA GLU A 77 2.65 29.39 -24.87
C GLU A 77 3.49 29.34 -23.58
N GLY A 78 4.80 29.12 -23.73
CA GLY A 78 5.77 29.17 -22.63
C GLY A 78 5.83 27.90 -21.78
N LEU A 79 5.18 26.79 -22.16
CA LEU A 79 5.20 25.52 -21.44
C LEU A 79 6.58 24.85 -21.51
N SER A 80 7.06 24.34 -20.38
CA SER A 80 8.17 23.38 -20.25
C SER A 80 7.60 21.95 -20.23
N PRO A 81 8.46 20.92 -20.38
CA PRO A 81 8.03 19.54 -20.14
C PRO A 81 7.36 19.43 -18.76
N ALA A 82 6.16 18.86 -18.73
CA ALA A 82 5.33 18.87 -17.52
C ALA A 82 5.34 17.52 -16.81
N ILE A 83 5.37 17.56 -15.47
CA ILE A 83 5.32 16.39 -14.59
C ILE A 83 4.18 16.61 -13.60
N SER A 84 3.27 15.63 -13.46
CA SER A 84 2.20 15.73 -12.46
C SER A 84 2.48 14.83 -11.26
N ILE A 85 2.15 15.32 -10.09
CA ILE A 85 2.23 14.59 -8.82
C ILE A 85 0.84 14.62 -8.16
N GLU A 86 0.01 13.64 -8.55
CA GLU A 86 -1.37 13.50 -8.07
C GLU A 86 -1.45 12.60 -6.83
N GLN A 87 -2.54 12.71 -6.08
CA GLN A 87 -2.81 11.92 -4.89
C GLN A 87 -3.19 10.47 -5.14
N LYS A 88 -3.63 10.14 -6.35
CA LYS A 88 -4.15 8.79 -6.62
C LYS A 88 -3.10 7.71 -6.34
N ALA A 89 -3.51 6.63 -5.70
CA ALA A 89 -2.65 5.49 -5.37
C ALA A 89 -1.96 4.97 -6.64
N THR A 90 -0.64 4.87 -6.56
CA THR A 90 0.22 4.64 -7.73
C THR A 90 0.27 3.22 -8.21
N SER A 91 0.11 2.28 -7.31
CA SER A 91 0.35 0.89 -7.68
C SER A 91 -0.44 -0.06 -6.79
N HIS A 92 -1.19 -0.95 -7.43
CA HIS A 92 -1.81 -2.09 -6.77
C HIS A 92 -0.87 -3.31 -6.79
N ASN A 93 0.36 -3.15 -7.26
CA ASN A 93 1.34 -4.23 -7.30
C ASN A 93 1.83 -4.52 -5.86
N PRO A 94 1.58 -5.73 -5.31
CA PRO A 94 1.98 -6.07 -3.94
C PRO A 94 3.49 -6.12 -3.74
N ARG A 95 4.27 -6.07 -4.82
CA ARG A 95 5.74 -6.07 -4.78
C ARG A 95 6.33 -4.67 -4.69
N SER A 96 5.54 -3.61 -4.96
CA SER A 96 6.03 -2.23 -4.86
C SER A 96 6.19 -1.81 -3.39
N THR A 97 7.36 -1.27 -3.06
CA THR A 97 7.70 -0.76 -1.72
C THR A 97 8.23 0.66 -1.81
N VAL A 98 8.34 1.35 -0.68
CA VAL A 98 8.98 2.68 -0.60
C VAL A 98 10.36 2.61 -1.26
N GLY A 99 11.20 1.63 -0.87
CA GLY A 99 12.56 1.47 -1.41
C GLY A 99 12.61 1.27 -2.93
N THR A 100 11.62 0.57 -3.52
CA THR A 100 11.60 0.35 -4.99
C THR A 100 11.07 1.57 -5.74
N ILE A 101 10.12 2.33 -5.18
CA ILE A 101 9.57 3.53 -5.82
C ILE A 101 10.60 4.66 -5.83
N THR A 102 11.41 4.75 -4.77
CA THR A 102 12.47 5.77 -4.61
C THR A 102 13.79 5.38 -5.29
N GLU A 103 13.86 4.19 -5.86
CA GLU A 103 15.07 3.59 -6.45
C GLU A 103 16.16 3.29 -5.41
N ILE A 104 15.99 3.63 -4.14
CA ILE A 104 16.96 3.36 -3.07
C ILE A 104 17.29 1.86 -3.02
N TYR A 105 16.28 1.00 -3.18
CA TYR A 105 16.47 -0.46 -3.16
C TYR A 105 17.40 -0.93 -4.29
N ASP A 106 17.35 -0.32 -5.46
CA ASP A 106 18.23 -0.66 -6.58
C ASP A 106 19.68 -0.30 -6.29
N TYR A 107 19.92 0.86 -5.63
CA TYR A 107 21.25 1.23 -5.16
C TYR A 107 21.73 0.31 -4.01
N LEU A 108 20.84 -0.08 -3.10
CA LEU A 108 21.17 -1.06 -2.05
C LEU A 108 21.60 -2.40 -2.65
N ARG A 109 20.86 -2.91 -3.64
CA ARG A 109 21.22 -4.15 -4.35
C ARG A 109 22.61 -4.03 -4.96
N LEU A 110 22.92 -2.90 -5.58
CA LEU A 110 24.24 -2.64 -6.16
C LEU A 110 25.32 -2.57 -5.08
N LEU A 111 25.05 -1.88 -3.98
CA LEU A 111 25.98 -1.75 -2.84
C LEU A 111 26.30 -3.14 -2.27
N PHE A 112 25.30 -3.96 -1.94
CA PHE A 112 25.50 -5.30 -1.39
C PHE A 112 26.25 -6.23 -2.38
N ALA A 113 25.99 -6.06 -3.68
CA ALA A 113 26.70 -6.85 -4.71
C ALA A 113 28.17 -6.46 -4.84
N ARG A 114 28.54 -5.21 -4.52
CA ARG A 114 29.92 -4.72 -4.73
C ARG A 114 30.78 -4.75 -3.47
N VAL A 115 30.18 -4.49 -2.30
CA VAL A 115 30.95 -4.39 -1.04
C VAL A 115 30.41 -5.32 0.05
N GLY A 116 29.40 -6.11 -0.21
CA GLY A 116 28.86 -7.05 0.77
C GLY A 116 29.78 -8.23 1.02
N SER A 117 29.80 -8.71 2.27
CA SER A 117 30.54 -9.92 2.70
C SER A 117 29.56 -11.09 2.86
N PRO A 118 29.60 -12.09 2.01
CA PRO A 118 28.73 -13.26 2.17
C PRO A 118 29.19 -14.13 3.32
N ARG A 119 28.25 -14.68 4.09
CA ARG A 119 28.50 -15.60 5.21
C ARG A 119 27.78 -16.92 4.99
N CYS A 120 28.35 -17.99 5.55
CA CYS A 120 27.72 -19.31 5.50
C CYS A 120 26.44 -19.35 6.32
N PRO A 121 25.27 -19.75 5.77
CA PRO A 121 24.03 -19.82 6.53
C PRO A 121 24.08 -20.73 7.76
N ASP A 122 24.87 -21.81 7.69
CA ASP A 122 24.94 -22.84 8.73
C ASP A 122 26.03 -22.57 9.78
N HIS A 123 27.16 -21.97 9.37
CA HIS A 123 28.32 -21.76 10.24
C HIS A 123 28.57 -20.30 10.63
N GLY A 124 28.05 -19.35 9.83
CA GLY A 124 28.28 -17.91 10.06
C GLY A 124 29.60 -17.39 9.56
N ASP A 125 30.51 -18.27 9.10
CA ASP A 125 31.84 -17.89 8.61
C ASP A 125 31.74 -17.04 7.35
N GLU A 126 32.61 -16.03 7.25
CA GLU A 126 32.72 -15.20 6.05
C GLU A 126 33.26 -16.01 4.88
N LEU A 127 32.56 -15.98 3.76
CA LEU A 127 32.96 -16.68 2.54
C LEU A 127 33.90 -15.77 1.72
N GLN A 128 35.10 -16.26 1.41
CA GLN A 128 36.07 -15.49 0.64
C GLN A 128 36.40 -16.23 -0.67
N ALA A 129 36.55 -15.47 -1.73
CA ALA A 129 37.05 -15.96 -3.03
C ALA A 129 38.48 -15.49 -3.18
N GLN A 130 39.38 -16.44 -3.49
CA GLN A 130 40.80 -16.18 -3.66
C GLN A 130 41.16 -16.34 -5.14
N THR A 131 42.03 -15.50 -5.64
CA THR A 131 42.61 -15.68 -6.98
C THR A 131 43.66 -16.78 -6.94
N ILE A 132 43.92 -17.46 -8.08
CA ILE A 132 44.93 -18.47 -8.18
C ILE A 132 46.30 -17.91 -7.72
N SER A 133 46.62 -16.67 -8.07
CA SER A 133 47.88 -16.02 -7.62
C SER A 133 47.98 -15.93 -6.09
N GLN A 134 46.88 -15.54 -5.43
CA GLN A 134 46.84 -15.49 -3.95
C GLN A 134 47.01 -16.89 -3.33
N MET A 135 46.39 -17.92 -3.95
CA MET A 135 46.52 -19.30 -3.49
C MET A 135 48.01 -19.77 -3.62
N VAL A 136 48.59 -19.45 -4.76
CA VAL A 136 50.02 -19.77 -5.03
C VAL A 136 50.93 -19.08 -4.01
N ASP A 137 50.74 -17.81 -3.79
CA ASP A 137 51.51 -17.03 -2.81
C ASP A 137 51.39 -17.63 -1.39
N SER A 138 50.17 -18.00 -0.97
CA SER A 138 49.93 -18.62 0.35
C SER A 138 50.64 -19.99 0.46
N ILE A 139 50.67 -20.76 -0.63
CA ILE A 139 51.35 -22.07 -0.65
C ILE A 139 52.89 -21.90 -0.63
N LEU A 140 53.40 -20.88 -1.32
CA LEU A 140 54.84 -20.58 -1.34
C LEU A 140 55.35 -20.01 -0.01
N GLU A 141 54.47 -19.57 0.88
CA GLU A 141 54.80 -19.16 2.25
C GLU A 141 55.07 -20.39 3.18
N LEU A 142 54.65 -21.60 2.77
CA LEU A 142 54.94 -22.81 3.53
C LEU A 142 56.45 -23.10 3.59
N PRO A 143 56.92 -23.86 4.61
CA PRO A 143 58.36 -24.15 4.73
C PRO A 143 58.91 -24.76 3.45
N GLU A 144 60.09 -24.28 3.02
CA GLU A 144 60.79 -24.77 1.81
C GLU A 144 61.02 -26.30 1.87
N ASP A 145 60.93 -26.99 0.73
CA ASP A 145 60.96 -28.45 0.56
C ASP A 145 59.78 -29.21 1.24
N SER A 146 58.80 -28.58 1.80
CA SER A 146 57.55 -29.24 2.27
C SER A 146 56.94 -30.05 1.14
N LYS A 147 56.59 -31.32 1.41
CA LYS A 147 55.91 -32.20 0.46
C LYS A 147 54.42 -31.97 0.56
N ILE A 148 53.81 -31.45 -0.49
CA ILE A 148 52.38 -31.11 -0.56
C ILE A 148 51.62 -31.96 -1.57
N MET A 149 50.37 -32.15 -1.34
CA MET A 149 49.43 -32.86 -2.21
C MET A 149 48.25 -31.90 -2.49
N ILE A 150 48.02 -31.63 -3.80
CA ILE A 150 46.93 -30.78 -4.25
C ILE A 150 45.77 -31.70 -4.63
N MET A 151 44.60 -31.46 -4.07
CA MET A 151 43.43 -32.30 -4.22
C MET A 151 42.18 -31.50 -4.60
N ALA A 152 41.31 -32.16 -5.37
CA ALA A 152 39.99 -31.63 -5.74
C ALA A 152 38.90 -32.44 -5.00
N PRO A 153 38.15 -31.85 -4.10
CA PRO A 153 37.04 -32.54 -3.42
C PRO A 153 35.82 -32.68 -4.35
N ILE A 154 35.58 -33.92 -4.83
CA ILE A 154 34.52 -34.23 -5.79
C ILE A 154 33.25 -34.68 -5.07
N VAL A 155 33.36 -35.43 -3.97
CA VAL A 155 32.24 -35.87 -3.14
C VAL A 155 32.52 -35.44 -1.70
N ARG A 156 31.53 -34.78 -1.05
CA ARG A 156 31.67 -34.33 0.32
C ARG A 156 30.52 -34.89 1.15
N ASN A 157 30.82 -35.78 2.07
CA ASN A 157 29.89 -36.35 3.06
C ASN A 157 28.56 -36.80 2.41
N ARG A 158 28.63 -37.50 1.27
CA ARG A 158 27.43 -37.85 0.48
C ARG A 158 27.28 -39.37 0.43
N LYS A 159 26.06 -39.84 0.64
CA LYS A 159 25.70 -41.26 0.65
C LYS A 159 25.74 -41.84 -0.76
N GLY A 160 26.36 -43.03 -0.90
CA GLY A 160 26.40 -43.75 -2.15
C GLY A 160 27.73 -44.53 -2.36
N SER A 161 27.72 -45.52 -3.23
CA SER A 161 28.94 -46.31 -3.57
C SER A 161 29.90 -45.55 -4.49
N HIS A 162 29.44 -44.52 -5.18
CA HIS A 162 30.20 -43.65 -6.11
C HIS A 162 31.06 -44.38 -7.15
N GLN A 163 30.77 -45.63 -7.41
CA GLN A 163 31.59 -46.54 -8.25
C GLN A 163 31.75 -46.03 -9.68
N LYS A 164 30.66 -45.54 -10.28
CA LYS A 164 30.69 -44.95 -11.63
C LYS A 164 31.63 -43.75 -11.70
N LEU A 165 31.53 -42.86 -10.73
CA LEU A 165 32.39 -41.67 -10.62
C LEU A 165 33.90 -42.07 -10.50
N LEU A 166 34.21 -43.03 -9.64
CA LEU A 166 35.59 -43.49 -9.45
C LEU A 166 36.15 -44.09 -10.76
N GLN A 167 35.32 -44.84 -11.49
CA GLN A 167 35.70 -45.41 -12.80
C GLN A 167 35.96 -44.29 -13.83
N GLU A 168 35.06 -43.29 -13.91
CA GLU A 168 35.22 -42.16 -14.82
C GLU A 168 36.51 -41.40 -14.55
N LEU A 169 36.80 -41.09 -13.27
CA LEU A 169 38.02 -40.39 -12.86
C LEU A 169 39.31 -41.21 -13.18
N SER A 170 39.26 -42.54 -13.00
CA SER A 170 40.38 -43.44 -13.40
C SER A 170 40.59 -43.42 -14.91
N HIS A 171 39.50 -43.41 -15.72
CA HIS A 171 39.59 -43.31 -17.19
C HIS A 171 40.12 -41.94 -17.66
N GLU A 172 39.89 -40.87 -16.88
CA GLU A 172 40.43 -39.52 -17.16
C GLU A 172 41.94 -39.45 -16.86
N GLY A 173 42.51 -40.49 -16.23
CA GLY A 173 43.93 -40.58 -15.98
C GLY A 173 44.41 -40.23 -14.57
N PHE A 174 43.47 -40.00 -13.63
CA PHE A 174 43.84 -39.75 -12.23
C PHE A 174 44.25 -41.08 -11.57
N LEU A 175 45.33 -41.05 -10.81
CA LEU A 175 45.90 -42.27 -10.23
C LEU A 175 45.47 -42.52 -8.77
N ARG A 176 45.16 -41.45 -8.03
CA ARG A 176 44.91 -41.54 -6.58
C ARG A 176 43.75 -40.65 -6.15
N ALA A 177 43.07 -41.13 -5.14
CA ALA A 177 42.10 -40.33 -4.41
C ALA A 177 42.29 -40.50 -2.90
N ARG A 178 41.96 -39.46 -2.14
CA ARG A 178 41.81 -39.57 -0.69
C ARG A 178 40.32 -39.89 -0.43
N ILE A 179 40.05 -41.07 0.11
CA ILE A 179 38.70 -41.57 0.40
C ILE A 179 38.54 -41.71 1.91
N ASP A 180 37.63 -40.95 2.49
CA ASP A 180 37.34 -40.93 3.94
C ASP A 180 38.61 -40.70 4.77
N GLY A 181 39.59 -39.94 4.23
CA GLY A 181 40.84 -39.57 4.91
C GLY A 181 42.02 -40.38 4.53
N GLU A 182 41.86 -41.54 3.85
CA GLU A 182 42.96 -42.45 3.43
C GLU A 182 43.24 -42.27 1.94
N VAL A 183 44.53 -42.17 1.58
CA VAL A 183 44.96 -42.03 0.18
C VAL A 183 45.12 -43.39 -0.45
N GLU A 184 44.37 -43.72 -1.48
CA GLU A 184 44.37 -45.01 -2.18
C GLU A 184 44.60 -44.80 -3.67
N PHE A 185 45.03 -45.84 -4.36
CA PHE A 185 45.06 -45.91 -5.83
C PHE A 185 43.63 -46.16 -6.33
N LEU A 186 43.16 -45.41 -7.30
CA LEU A 186 41.83 -45.57 -7.87
C LEU A 186 41.59 -46.97 -8.47
N GLU A 187 42.62 -47.56 -9.02
CA GLU A 187 42.55 -48.92 -9.58
C GLU A 187 42.44 -50.02 -8.51
N GLU A 188 42.88 -49.75 -7.29
CA GLU A 188 42.90 -50.72 -6.17
C GLU A 188 41.76 -50.48 -5.19
N THR A 189 40.97 -49.38 -5.38
CA THR A 189 39.89 -49.01 -4.47
C THR A 189 38.78 -50.06 -4.47
N SER A 190 38.46 -50.59 -3.30
CA SER A 190 37.36 -51.52 -3.11
C SER A 190 36.03 -50.81 -3.24
N GLU A 191 34.97 -51.58 -3.55
CA GLU A 191 33.60 -51.01 -3.65
C GLU A 191 33.16 -50.39 -2.33
N LEU A 192 32.80 -49.07 -2.36
CA LEU A 192 32.38 -48.33 -1.19
C LEU A 192 30.98 -48.74 -0.75
N ASP A 193 30.71 -48.67 0.56
CA ASP A 193 29.41 -49.02 1.15
C ASP A 193 28.36 -48.00 0.75
N GLY A 194 27.44 -48.36 -0.13
CA GLY A 194 26.38 -47.51 -0.62
C GLY A 194 25.42 -46.94 0.44
N ASN A 195 25.50 -47.47 1.66
CA ASN A 195 24.65 -47.00 2.80
C ASN A 195 25.35 -45.99 3.71
N LYS A 196 26.63 -45.72 3.50
CA LYS A 196 27.41 -44.74 4.26
C LYS A 196 27.63 -43.47 3.46
N ASN A 197 27.91 -42.39 4.17
CA ASN A 197 28.38 -41.15 3.58
C ASN A 197 29.88 -41.26 3.34
N HIS A 198 30.34 -40.84 2.18
CA HIS A 198 31.73 -40.80 1.79
C HIS A 198 32.20 -39.42 1.40
N THR A 199 33.50 -39.17 1.60
CA THR A 199 34.21 -37.99 1.12
C THR A 199 35.31 -38.46 0.17
N ILE A 200 35.28 -37.97 -1.08
CA ILE A 200 36.24 -38.37 -2.14
C ILE A 200 36.93 -37.11 -2.67
N GLU A 201 38.24 -37.07 -2.58
CA GLU A 201 39.09 -35.96 -3.02
C GLU A 201 40.14 -36.53 -3.97
N ILE A 202 40.13 -36.06 -5.22
CA ILE A 202 41.05 -36.53 -6.26
C ILE A 202 42.40 -35.84 -6.11
N VAL A 203 43.46 -36.58 -6.09
CA VAL A 203 44.84 -36.07 -6.05
C VAL A 203 45.23 -35.60 -7.45
N ILE A 204 45.39 -34.29 -7.60
CA ILE A 204 45.74 -33.64 -8.88
C ILE A 204 47.24 -33.65 -9.08
N ASP A 205 47.99 -33.24 -8.03
CA ASP A 205 49.46 -33.20 -8.13
C ASP A 205 50.14 -33.42 -6.76
N ARG A 206 51.39 -33.77 -6.76
CA ARG A 206 52.24 -33.97 -5.57
C ARG A 206 53.56 -33.24 -5.80
N LEU A 207 53.78 -32.18 -5.04
CA LEU A 207 54.87 -31.23 -5.27
C LEU A 207 55.69 -31.05 -4.00
N LYS A 208 56.92 -30.49 -4.18
CA LYS A 208 57.72 -29.92 -3.08
C LYS A 208 57.68 -28.41 -3.22
N VAL A 209 57.42 -27.72 -2.14
CA VAL A 209 57.35 -26.23 -2.10
C VAL A 209 58.75 -25.67 -2.43
N ARG A 210 58.81 -24.90 -3.52
CA ARG A 210 60.02 -24.19 -3.98
C ARG A 210 59.57 -22.98 -4.81
N GLN A 211 60.39 -21.97 -4.90
CA GLN A 211 60.06 -20.76 -5.65
C GLN A 211 59.91 -20.98 -7.18
N ASP A 212 60.56 -22.00 -7.70
CA ASP A 212 60.57 -22.34 -9.13
C ASP A 212 59.34 -23.10 -9.63
N ILE A 213 58.45 -23.54 -8.73
CA ILE A 213 57.26 -24.34 -9.11
C ILE A 213 56.00 -23.50 -9.32
N SER A 214 56.04 -22.18 -9.25
CA SER A 214 54.88 -21.28 -9.31
C SER A 214 53.97 -21.58 -10.51
N SER A 215 54.50 -21.77 -11.70
CA SER A 215 53.72 -22.05 -12.92
C SER A 215 53.00 -23.43 -12.83
N ARG A 216 53.71 -24.46 -12.39
CA ARG A 216 53.10 -25.82 -12.23
C ARG A 216 52.04 -25.81 -11.11
N LEU A 217 52.33 -25.07 -10.04
CA LEU A 217 51.37 -24.94 -8.93
C LEU A 217 50.06 -24.24 -9.40
N SER A 218 50.17 -23.19 -10.22
CA SER A 218 49.03 -22.50 -10.82
C SER A 218 48.17 -23.43 -11.67
N GLU A 219 48.82 -24.23 -12.56
CA GLU A 219 48.15 -25.21 -13.44
C GLU A 219 47.45 -26.31 -12.63
N SER A 220 48.08 -26.80 -11.58
CA SER A 220 47.52 -27.85 -10.71
C SER A 220 46.32 -27.31 -9.92
N LEU A 221 46.43 -26.09 -9.39
CA LEU A 221 45.33 -25.43 -8.71
C LEU A 221 44.15 -25.15 -9.66
N GLU A 222 44.43 -24.64 -10.88
CA GLU A 222 43.41 -24.42 -11.89
C GLU A 222 42.67 -25.73 -12.22
N THR A 223 43.37 -26.82 -12.36
CA THR A 223 42.79 -28.16 -12.61
C THR A 223 41.89 -28.55 -11.42
N ALA A 224 42.42 -28.42 -10.18
CA ALA A 224 41.66 -28.76 -8.97
C ALA A 224 40.36 -27.92 -8.85
N LEU A 225 40.46 -26.62 -9.07
CA LEU A 225 39.32 -25.70 -8.99
C LEU A 225 38.23 -26.01 -10.03
N ASN A 226 38.67 -26.34 -11.26
CA ASN A 226 37.72 -26.67 -12.34
C ASN A 226 36.96 -27.98 -12.04
N MET A 227 37.64 -28.99 -11.51
CA MET A 227 37.05 -30.30 -11.18
C MET A 227 36.09 -30.24 -9.99
N SER A 228 36.41 -29.45 -9.00
CA SER A 228 35.71 -29.39 -7.70
C SER A 228 34.67 -28.26 -7.59
N SER A 229 34.33 -27.63 -8.69
CA SER A 229 33.42 -26.45 -8.72
C SER A 229 33.94 -25.25 -7.90
N GLY A 230 35.30 -25.09 -7.88
CA GLY A 230 35.94 -23.88 -7.34
C GLY A 230 36.67 -24.07 -6.01
N ILE A 231 36.94 -25.29 -5.55
CA ILE A 231 37.61 -25.55 -4.28
C ILE A 231 38.86 -26.41 -4.53
N ALA A 232 39.98 -26.06 -3.90
CA ALA A 232 41.21 -26.85 -3.92
C ALA A 232 41.69 -27.06 -2.49
N ILE A 233 42.18 -28.28 -2.20
CA ILE A 233 42.72 -28.65 -0.89
C ILE A 233 44.20 -28.92 -1.07
N VAL A 234 45.01 -28.35 -0.18
CA VAL A 234 46.48 -28.60 -0.14
C VAL A 234 46.79 -29.23 1.22
N SER A 235 47.21 -30.46 1.18
CA SER A 235 47.47 -31.26 2.39
C SER A 235 48.95 -31.64 2.49
N PRO A 236 49.54 -31.74 3.70
CA PRO A 236 50.87 -32.30 3.84
C PRO A 236 50.85 -33.78 3.51
N MET A 237 51.92 -34.26 2.90
CA MET A 237 52.12 -35.70 2.61
C MET A 237 52.69 -36.47 3.80
N GLU A 238 53.20 -35.76 4.83
CA GLU A 238 53.82 -36.37 6.00
C GLU A 238 53.02 -36.00 7.25
N SER A 239 52.67 -37.00 8.06
CA SER A 239 51.84 -36.79 9.29
C SER A 239 52.57 -35.98 10.38
N SER A 240 53.88 -35.75 10.23
CA SER A 240 54.67 -34.98 11.17
C SER A 240 54.93 -33.54 10.76
N SER A 241 54.25 -33.03 9.76
CA SER A 241 54.42 -31.64 9.30
C SER A 241 53.94 -30.63 10.33
N ASP A 242 54.62 -29.49 10.44
CA ASP A 242 54.35 -28.39 11.39
C ASP A 242 53.19 -27.48 10.91
N TRP A 243 52.57 -27.76 9.73
CA TRP A 243 51.49 -26.97 9.18
C TRP A 243 50.27 -27.84 8.91
N LYS A 244 49.10 -27.22 8.92
CA LYS A 244 47.79 -27.87 8.74
C LYS A 244 47.34 -27.76 7.28
N GLU A 245 46.42 -28.64 6.88
CA GLU A 245 45.78 -28.64 5.58
C GLU A 245 45.17 -27.27 5.27
N LEU A 246 45.41 -26.76 4.07
CA LEU A 246 44.88 -25.51 3.57
C LEU A 246 43.75 -25.78 2.58
N THR A 247 42.63 -25.14 2.76
CA THR A 247 41.51 -25.19 1.79
C THR A 247 41.40 -23.83 1.13
N PHE A 248 41.44 -23.83 -0.18
CA PHE A 248 41.31 -22.62 -1.01
C PHE A 248 40.00 -22.67 -1.79
N SER A 249 39.45 -21.49 -2.02
CA SER A 249 38.24 -21.37 -2.83
C SER A 249 38.33 -20.21 -3.82
N ALA A 250 38.09 -20.53 -5.09
CA ALA A 250 37.96 -19.51 -6.16
C ALA A 250 36.57 -18.90 -6.21
N LYS A 251 35.65 -19.43 -5.43
CA LYS A 251 34.26 -18.94 -5.27
C LYS A 251 34.01 -18.65 -3.79
N PHE A 252 32.92 -17.94 -3.51
CA PHE A 252 32.49 -17.70 -2.13
C PHE A 252 31.99 -19.05 -1.53
N SER A 253 32.87 -19.83 -0.94
CA SER A 253 32.54 -21.17 -0.44
C SER A 253 32.91 -21.36 1.02
N CYS A 254 32.04 -22.07 1.73
CA CYS A 254 32.29 -22.49 3.12
C CYS A 254 33.19 -23.71 3.16
N VAL A 255 34.27 -23.63 3.91
CA VAL A 255 35.24 -24.71 4.07
C VAL A 255 34.68 -25.93 4.82
N HIS A 256 33.64 -25.69 5.67
CA HIS A 256 33.06 -26.72 6.54
C HIS A 256 31.97 -27.54 5.85
N CYS A 257 31.00 -26.90 5.21
CA CYS A 257 29.83 -27.60 4.63
C CYS A 257 29.80 -27.61 3.10
N GLY A 258 30.69 -26.85 2.44
CA GLY A 258 30.72 -26.74 0.99
C GLY A 258 29.64 -25.85 0.39
N TYR A 259 28.85 -25.14 1.22
CA TYR A 259 27.90 -24.13 0.75
C TYR A 259 28.66 -23.10 -0.09
N SER A 260 28.20 -22.81 -1.29
CA SER A 260 28.91 -21.87 -2.18
C SER A 260 27.97 -20.89 -2.89
N LEU A 261 28.49 -19.69 -3.09
CA LEU A 261 27.88 -18.65 -3.92
C LEU A 261 28.75 -18.42 -5.13
N ASN A 262 28.18 -18.45 -6.33
CA ASN A 262 28.97 -18.28 -7.57
C ASN A 262 29.49 -16.85 -7.69
N GLU A 263 28.58 -15.88 -7.62
CA GLU A 263 28.91 -14.45 -7.72
C GLU A 263 27.91 -13.61 -6.94
N LEU A 264 28.35 -12.46 -6.43
CA LEU A 264 27.49 -11.45 -5.86
C LEU A 264 27.03 -10.51 -6.98
N GLU A 265 25.79 -10.69 -7.43
CA GLU A 265 25.18 -9.87 -8.49
C GLU A 265 23.97 -9.11 -7.92
N PRO A 266 23.65 -7.91 -8.44
CA PRO A 266 22.46 -7.18 -7.97
C PRO A 266 21.14 -7.96 -8.07
N ARG A 267 21.02 -8.89 -9.03
CA ARG A 267 19.82 -9.74 -9.18
C ARG A 267 19.62 -10.73 -8.02
N LEU A 268 20.70 -11.11 -7.31
CA LEU A 268 20.63 -11.95 -6.10
C LEU A 268 19.82 -11.25 -4.99
N PHE A 269 19.86 -9.94 -4.94
CA PHE A 269 19.18 -9.12 -3.92
C PHE A 269 17.81 -8.64 -4.39
N SER A 270 17.27 -9.16 -5.49
CA SER A 270 15.96 -8.75 -6.03
C SER A 270 14.88 -9.77 -5.69
N PHE A 271 13.91 -9.35 -4.89
CA PHE A 271 12.73 -10.19 -4.60
C PHE A 271 11.76 -10.27 -5.81
N ASN A 272 12.01 -9.51 -6.89
CA ASN A 272 11.27 -9.58 -8.15
C ASN A 272 11.95 -10.49 -9.19
N ASN A 273 13.09 -11.06 -8.84
CA ASN A 273 13.87 -11.94 -9.73
C ASN A 273 13.95 -13.35 -9.10
N PRO A 274 13.68 -14.43 -9.85
CA PRO A 274 13.74 -15.79 -9.30
C PRO A 274 15.09 -16.16 -8.64
N VAL A 275 16.19 -15.55 -9.07
CA VAL A 275 17.54 -15.80 -8.49
C VAL A 275 17.61 -15.34 -7.02
N GLY A 276 16.92 -14.24 -6.67
CA GLY A 276 17.00 -13.68 -5.33
C GLY A 276 15.74 -13.88 -4.48
N ALA A 277 14.60 -14.13 -5.11
CA ALA A 277 13.32 -14.28 -4.43
C ALA A 277 13.25 -15.54 -3.56
N CYS A 278 12.55 -15.45 -2.45
CA CYS A 278 12.20 -16.61 -1.64
C CYS A 278 11.27 -17.53 -2.45
N GLU A 279 11.69 -18.77 -2.67
CA GLU A 279 10.94 -19.77 -3.47
C GLU A 279 9.56 -20.10 -2.88
N THR A 280 9.40 -20.01 -1.56
CA THR A 280 8.15 -20.38 -0.87
C THR A 280 7.04 -19.34 -1.08
N CYS A 281 7.39 -18.06 -1.20
CA CYS A 281 6.41 -16.95 -1.36
C CYS A 281 6.62 -16.13 -2.63
N ASP A 282 7.47 -16.58 -3.54
CA ASP A 282 7.79 -15.89 -4.80
C ASP A 282 8.13 -14.39 -4.60
N GLY A 283 8.85 -14.09 -3.51
CA GLY A 283 9.26 -12.71 -3.21
C GLY A 283 8.17 -11.81 -2.62
N LEU A 284 7.01 -12.35 -2.24
CA LEU A 284 5.92 -11.56 -1.64
C LEU A 284 6.13 -11.28 -0.15
N GLY A 285 6.92 -12.13 0.52
CA GLY A 285 7.17 -12.03 1.98
C GLY A 285 6.03 -12.54 2.83
N VAL A 286 4.86 -12.75 2.24
CA VAL A 286 3.65 -13.22 2.94
C VAL A 286 3.01 -14.38 2.18
N LYS A 287 2.24 -15.18 2.90
CA LYS A 287 1.36 -16.21 2.32
C LYS A 287 -0.07 -15.98 2.79
N ASP A 288 -0.98 -16.02 1.85
CA ASP A 288 -2.40 -15.97 2.14
C ASP A 288 -2.85 -17.34 2.64
N VAL A 289 -3.37 -17.37 3.87
CA VAL A 289 -3.87 -18.58 4.51
C VAL A 289 -5.30 -18.36 5.00
N PHE A 290 -6.12 -19.41 4.98
CA PHE A 290 -7.45 -19.35 5.57
C PHE A 290 -7.29 -19.40 7.08
N ASP A 291 -7.89 -18.44 7.76
CA ASP A 291 -7.79 -18.30 9.21
C ASP A 291 -8.87 -19.14 9.90
N GLU A 292 -8.47 -19.98 10.85
CA GLU A 292 -9.38 -20.86 11.58
C GLU A 292 -10.47 -20.06 12.31
N GLU A 293 -10.10 -18.94 12.95
CA GLU A 293 -11.02 -18.09 13.71
C GLU A 293 -12.06 -17.42 12.79
N ARG A 294 -11.70 -17.10 11.56
CA ARG A 294 -12.63 -16.55 10.58
C ARG A 294 -13.52 -17.63 9.94
N VAL A 295 -12.97 -18.82 9.72
CA VAL A 295 -13.70 -19.96 9.15
C VAL A 295 -14.74 -20.48 10.13
N VAL A 296 -14.38 -20.54 11.43
CA VAL A 296 -15.31 -20.90 12.51
C VAL A 296 -15.90 -19.60 13.08
N ALA A 297 -16.95 -19.10 12.41
CA ALA A 297 -17.52 -17.78 12.72
C ALA A 297 -18.10 -17.68 14.15
N ASN A 298 -18.61 -18.78 14.69
CA ASN A 298 -19.11 -18.81 16.07
C ASN A 298 -18.88 -20.20 16.71
N PRO A 299 -17.82 -20.34 17.53
CA PRO A 299 -17.47 -21.63 18.14
C PRO A 299 -18.45 -22.10 19.21
N GLU A 300 -19.34 -21.24 19.71
CA GLU A 300 -20.39 -21.61 20.67
C GLU A 300 -21.56 -22.35 20.00
N LEU A 301 -21.70 -22.22 18.69
CA LEU A 301 -22.71 -22.94 17.91
C LEU A 301 -22.21 -24.34 17.53
N SER A 302 -23.16 -25.24 17.26
CA SER A 302 -22.85 -26.55 16.69
C SER A 302 -22.62 -26.44 15.17
N LEU A 303 -22.01 -27.45 14.58
CA LEU A 303 -21.88 -27.54 13.10
C LEU A 303 -23.26 -27.51 12.43
N GLU A 304 -24.27 -28.14 13.05
CA GLU A 304 -25.66 -28.12 12.58
C GLU A 304 -26.23 -26.72 12.53
N ASP A 305 -25.96 -25.91 13.56
CA ASP A 305 -26.53 -24.57 13.73
C ASP A 305 -25.69 -23.47 13.04
N GLY A 306 -24.53 -23.82 12.49
CA GLY A 306 -23.77 -22.93 11.63
C GLY A 306 -22.47 -22.37 12.25
N ALA A 307 -21.80 -23.13 13.11
CA ALA A 307 -20.46 -22.75 13.61
C ALA A 307 -19.53 -22.37 12.45
N VAL A 308 -19.66 -23.06 11.32
CA VAL A 308 -18.92 -22.76 10.08
C VAL A 308 -19.90 -22.33 8.98
N TYR A 309 -19.72 -21.13 8.44
CA TYR A 309 -20.60 -20.59 7.41
C TYR A 309 -20.65 -21.50 6.18
N GLY A 310 -21.88 -21.81 5.73
CA GLY A 310 -22.13 -22.64 4.54
C GLY A 310 -22.04 -24.15 4.80
N TRP A 311 -21.74 -24.58 6.03
CA TRP A 311 -21.62 -26.00 6.42
C TRP A 311 -22.67 -26.46 7.44
N SER A 312 -23.76 -25.73 7.55
CA SER A 312 -24.88 -26.04 8.47
C SER A 312 -25.97 -26.90 7.81
N LYS A 313 -26.99 -27.23 8.60
CA LYS A 313 -28.19 -27.95 8.12
C LYS A 313 -28.91 -27.27 6.94
N ASN A 314 -28.70 -25.97 6.75
CA ASN A 314 -29.24 -25.22 5.61
C ASN A 314 -28.61 -25.65 4.28
N ASN A 315 -27.42 -26.27 4.33
CA ASN A 315 -26.75 -26.84 3.16
C ASN A 315 -26.72 -28.35 3.30
N ALA A 316 -27.77 -29.01 2.83
CA ALA A 316 -28.00 -30.47 3.00
C ALA A 316 -26.80 -31.33 2.58
N TYR A 317 -26.05 -30.92 1.55
CA TYR A 317 -24.92 -31.69 1.02
C TYR A 317 -23.74 -31.68 2.03
N PHE A 318 -23.34 -30.50 2.48
CA PHE A 318 -22.22 -30.36 3.41
C PHE A 318 -22.55 -30.89 4.81
N TYR A 319 -23.79 -30.71 5.24
CA TYR A 319 -24.29 -31.23 6.51
C TYR A 319 -24.26 -32.78 6.54
N GLN A 320 -24.74 -33.43 5.48
CA GLN A 320 -24.69 -34.91 5.36
C GLN A 320 -23.22 -35.39 5.35
N MET A 321 -22.32 -34.64 4.68
CA MET A 321 -20.90 -34.99 4.65
C MET A 321 -20.30 -34.94 6.06
N LEU A 322 -20.53 -33.85 6.81
CA LEU A 322 -20.04 -33.70 8.18
C LEU A 322 -20.65 -34.74 9.12
N THR A 323 -21.92 -35.08 8.93
CA THR A 323 -22.58 -36.15 9.72
C THR A 323 -21.90 -37.51 9.50
N LEU A 324 -21.51 -37.83 8.27
CA LEU A 324 -20.78 -39.08 7.99
C LEU A 324 -19.37 -39.09 8.59
N VAL A 325 -18.71 -37.95 8.53
CA VAL A 325 -17.37 -37.76 9.19
C VAL A 325 -17.51 -37.91 10.70
N GLY A 326 -18.52 -37.28 11.29
CA GLY A 326 -18.82 -37.38 12.72
C GLY A 326 -19.10 -38.82 13.18
N ASN A 327 -19.89 -39.56 12.40
CA ASN A 327 -20.18 -40.99 12.65
C ASN A 327 -18.91 -41.84 12.56
N PHE A 328 -18.01 -41.53 11.65
CA PHE A 328 -16.76 -42.28 11.46
C PHE A 328 -15.76 -42.05 12.61
N TYR A 329 -15.67 -40.81 13.08
CA TYR A 329 -14.74 -40.42 14.16
C TYR A 329 -15.40 -40.33 15.53
N ASN A 330 -16.68 -40.69 15.67
CA ASN A 330 -17.43 -40.71 16.94
C ASN A 330 -17.60 -39.33 17.58
N PHE A 331 -17.87 -38.27 16.77
CA PHE A 331 -18.25 -36.96 17.33
C PHE A 331 -19.63 -36.54 16.82
N SER A 332 -20.36 -35.77 17.63
CA SER A 332 -21.69 -35.26 17.26
C SER A 332 -21.61 -33.90 16.56
N VAL A 333 -22.30 -33.74 15.41
CA VAL A 333 -22.43 -32.46 14.71
C VAL A 333 -23.37 -31.48 15.41
N THR A 334 -24.11 -31.95 16.44
CA THR A 334 -25.04 -31.13 17.26
C THR A 334 -24.34 -30.52 18.49
N LYS A 335 -23.11 -30.92 18.76
CA LYS A 335 -22.34 -30.42 19.91
C LYS A 335 -21.68 -29.08 19.54
N PRO A 336 -21.62 -28.07 20.46
CA PRO A 336 -20.88 -26.83 20.20
C PRO A 336 -19.45 -27.09 19.73
N PHE A 337 -18.98 -26.31 18.77
CA PHE A 337 -17.65 -26.50 18.14
C PHE A 337 -16.53 -26.39 19.17
N ASN A 338 -16.63 -25.44 20.11
CA ASN A 338 -15.64 -25.24 21.16
C ASN A 338 -15.50 -26.47 22.10
N GLU A 339 -16.55 -27.27 22.26
CA GLU A 339 -16.57 -28.46 23.12
C GLU A 339 -16.04 -29.74 22.45
N LEU A 340 -15.75 -29.67 21.12
CA LEU A 340 -15.14 -30.79 20.40
C LEU A 340 -13.66 -30.90 20.80
N SER A 341 -13.11 -32.12 20.77
CA SER A 341 -11.68 -32.33 21.02
C SER A 341 -10.84 -31.68 19.92
N ASP A 342 -9.63 -31.33 20.21
CA ASP A 342 -8.72 -30.70 19.26
C ASP A 342 -8.47 -31.60 18.04
N GLU A 343 -8.42 -32.93 18.26
CA GLU A 343 -8.31 -33.91 17.19
C GLU A 343 -9.52 -33.83 16.22
N HIS A 344 -10.75 -33.76 16.77
CA HIS A 344 -11.98 -33.63 15.96
C HIS A 344 -11.99 -32.29 15.20
N LYS A 345 -11.58 -31.18 15.84
CA LYS A 345 -11.46 -29.86 15.21
C LYS A 345 -10.49 -29.92 14.02
N GLN A 346 -9.33 -30.56 14.22
CA GLN A 346 -8.33 -30.72 13.14
C GLN A 346 -8.87 -31.54 11.96
N ILE A 347 -9.59 -32.63 12.24
CA ILE A 347 -10.21 -33.46 11.19
C ILE A 347 -11.24 -32.63 10.42
N ILE A 348 -12.10 -31.88 11.11
CA ILE A 348 -13.14 -31.06 10.49
C ILE A 348 -12.48 -29.96 9.60
N LEU A 349 -11.49 -29.27 10.13
CA LEU A 349 -10.87 -28.14 9.43
C LEU A 349 -9.91 -28.59 8.33
N TYR A 350 -9.05 -29.58 8.59
CA TYR A 350 -7.95 -29.96 7.69
C TYR A 350 -8.09 -31.32 7.01
N GLY A 351 -9.06 -32.14 7.45
CA GLY A 351 -9.40 -33.40 6.76
C GLY A 351 -8.90 -34.64 7.48
N SER A 352 -9.26 -35.81 6.91
CA SER A 352 -8.98 -37.14 7.49
C SER A 352 -7.63 -37.73 7.09
N GLY A 353 -6.74 -36.95 6.48
CA GLY A 353 -5.44 -37.43 5.99
C GLY A 353 -5.63 -38.55 4.96
N SER A 354 -5.01 -39.70 5.19
CA SER A 354 -5.09 -40.87 4.32
C SER A 354 -6.33 -41.75 4.59
N GLN A 355 -7.08 -41.52 5.67
CA GLN A 355 -8.22 -42.34 6.05
C GLN A 355 -9.43 -42.09 5.14
N SER A 356 -9.92 -43.16 4.48
CA SER A 356 -11.03 -43.09 3.54
C SER A 356 -12.38 -43.33 4.22
N ILE A 357 -13.32 -42.41 4.02
CA ILE A 357 -14.69 -42.44 4.55
C ILE A 357 -15.66 -42.78 3.40
N ASP A 358 -16.71 -43.57 3.71
CA ASP A 358 -17.72 -43.95 2.71
C ASP A 358 -18.82 -42.87 2.60
N PHE A 359 -18.76 -42.10 1.51
CA PHE A 359 -19.74 -41.05 1.20
C PHE A 359 -20.87 -41.50 0.25
N SER A 360 -21.03 -42.81 0.00
CA SER A 360 -22.06 -43.36 -0.91
C SER A 360 -23.51 -43.01 -0.49
N LYS A 361 -23.74 -42.71 0.78
CA LYS A 361 -25.06 -42.41 1.34
C LYS A 361 -25.52 -40.95 1.15
N ILE A 362 -24.68 -40.04 0.57
CA ILE A 362 -25.10 -38.66 0.31
C ILE A 362 -26.06 -38.63 -0.88
N LYS A 363 -27.29 -38.17 -0.66
CA LYS A 363 -28.35 -38.03 -1.70
C LYS A 363 -28.18 -36.68 -2.43
N GLY A 364 -28.26 -36.67 -3.76
CA GLY A 364 -28.48 -35.43 -4.48
C GLY A 364 -27.60 -35.03 -5.68
N ARG A 365 -26.69 -35.86 -6.18
CA ARG A 365 -26.02 -35.58 -7.47
C ARG A 365 -25.83 -36.87 -8.29
N ARG A 366 -26.40 -36.92 -9.52
CA ARG A 366 -26.08 -37.94 -10.51
C ARG A 366 -24.59 -37.88 -10.83
N GLY A 367 -23.91 -39.04 -10.68
CA GLY A 367 -22.52 -39.20 -11.09
C GLY A 367 -21.51 -39.40 -9.96
N TRP A 368 -21.90 -39.43 -8.68
CA TRP A 368 -21.01 -39.81 -7.58
C TRP A 368 -21.16 -41.33 -7.34
N SER A 369 -20.34 -42.09 -8.04
CA SER A 369 -20.19 -43.49 -7.78
C SER A 369 -19.63 -43.73 -6.37
N SER A 370 -20.05 -44.82 -5.75
CA SER A 370 -19.63 -45.33 -4.44
C SER A 370 -18.11 -45.40 -4.26
N ARG A 371 -17.48 -44.31 -3.90
CA ARG A 371 -16.05 -44.34 -3.63
C ARG A 371 -15.78 -43.90 -2.20
N LYS A 372 -15.12 -44.80 -1.51
CA LYS A 372 -14.44 -44.44 -0.28
C LYS A 372 -13.33 -43.47 -0.63
N LYS A 373 -13.29 -42.33 0.01
CA LYS A 373 -12.26 -41.30 -0.21
C LYS A 373 -11.94 -40.55 1.09
N PRO A 374 -10.77 -39.97 1.22
CA PRO A 374 -10.48 -39.12 2.37
C PRO A 374 -11.40 -37.90 2.39
N PHE A 375 -11.73 -37.45 3.58
CA PHE A 375 -12.37 -36.14 3.77
C PHE A 375 -11.32 -35.05 3.62
N GLU A 376 -11.54 -34.16 2.69
CA GLU A 376 -10.59 -33.11 2.31
C GLU A 376 -10.37 -32.08 3.42
N GLY A 377 -11.38 -31.87 4.29
CA GLY A 377 -11.38 -30.78 5.26
C GLY A 377 -12.00 -29.50 4.69
N ILE A 378 -12.46 -28.63 5.58
CA ILE A 378 -13.12 -27.38 5.21
C ILE A 378 -12.11 -26.40 4.60
N ILE A 379 -10.98 -26.16 5.28
CA ILE A 379 -9.96 -25.19 4.86
C ILE A 379 -9.29 -25.58 3.52
N PRO A 380 -8.77 -26.81 3.35
CA PRO A 380 -8.19 -27.20 2.03
C PRO A 380 -9.21 -27.08 0.88
N ARG A 381 -10.48 -27.42 1.15
CA ARG A 381 -11.54 -27.26 0.16
C ARG A 381 -11.78 -25.78 -0.19
N MET A 382 -11.80 -24.90 0.80
CA MET A 382 -11.96 -23.46 0.58
C MET A 382 -10.76 -22.89 -0.19
N MET A 383 -9.53 -23.31 0.17
CA MET A 383 -8.29 -22.93 -0.53
C MET A 383 -8.35 -23.32 -2.02
N ARG A 384 -8.69 -24.57 -2.30
CA ARG A 384 -8.81 -25.06 -3.68
C ARG A 384 -9.87 -24.28 -4.45
N ARG A 385 -11.04 -24.05 -3.84
CA ARG A 385 -12.13 -23.30 -4.47
C ARG A 385 -11.73 -21.83 -4.72
N TYR A 386 -10.95 -21.24 -3.84
CA TYR A 386 -10.43 -19.87 -3.99
C TYR A 386 -9.42 -19.79 -5.13
N ALA A 387 -8.52 -20.78 -5.23
CA ALA A 387 -7.49 -20.85 -6.28
C ALA A 387 -8.10 -21.14 -7.67
N ASP A 388 -8.99 -22.11 -7.75
CA ASP A 388 -9.54 -22.63 -9.02
C ASP A 388 -10.70 -21.79 -9.59
N SER A 389 -11.32 -20.91 -8.81
CA SER A 389 -12.52 -20.20 -9.27
C SER A 389 -12.19 -18.97 -10.12
N ASP A 390 -12.72 -18.93 -11.34
CA ASP A 390 -12.69 -17.75 -12.20
C ASP A 390 -13.85 -16.78 -11.89
N ILE A 391 -14.76 -17.18 -11.01
CA ILE A 391 -15.94 -16.39 -10.66
C ILE A 391 -15.55 -15.37 -9.57
N ARG A 392 -15.51 -14.11 -9.94
CA ARG A 392 -15.12 -12.99 -9.06
C ARG A 392 -15.91 -12.97 -7.74
N SER A 393 -17.22 -13.19 -7.78
CA SER A 393 -18.06 -13.19 -6.57
C SER A 393 -17.70 -14.29 -5.58
N VAL A 394 -17.25 -15.46 -6.08
CA VAL A 394 -16.81 -16.59 -5.24
C VAL A 394 -15.48 -16.22 -4.57
N ARG A 395 -14.56 -15.62 -5.32
CA ARG A 395 -13.27 -15.15 -4.75
C ARG A 395 -13.49 -14.06 -3.70
N GLU A 396 -14.37 -13.10 -3.98
CA GLU A 396 -14.71 -12.01 -3.04
C GLU A 396 -15.38 -12.56 -1.76
N GLU A 397 -16.23 -13.58 -1.88
CA GLU A 397 -16.83 -14.25 -0.73
C GLU A 397 -15.78 -14.95 0.12
N LEU A 398 -14.91 -15.74 -0.52
CA LEU A 398 -13.90 -16.54 0.19
C LEU A 398 -12.74 -15.69 0.75
N SER A 399 -12.44 -14.55 0.12
CA SER A 399 -11.37 -13.65 0.59
C SER A 399 -11.60 -13.12 2.02
N ARG A 400 -12.84 -13.14 2.49
CA ARG A 400 -13.19 -12.72 3.87
C ARG A 400 -12.57 -13.62 4.94
N TYR A 401 -12.26 -14.86 4.58
CA TYR A 401 -11.69 -15.87 5.48
C TYR A 401 -10.17 -15.96 5.39
N VAL A 402 -9.57 -15.18 4.48
CA VAL A 402 -8.14 -15.20 4.19
C VAL A 402 -7.43 -14.11 5.00
N ILE A 403 -6.30 -14.47 5.60
CA ILE A 403 -5.35 -13.52 6.22
C ILE A 403 -3.97 -13.73 5.59
N SER A 404 -3.19 -12.67 5.54
CA SER A 404 -1.81 -12.73 5.05
C SER A 404 -0.87 -12.88 6.25
N LYS A 405 -0.19 -14.03 6.36
CA LYS A 405 0.81 -14.29 7.41
C LYS A 405 2.22 -14.17 6.83
N PRO A 406 3.23 -13.73 7.62
CA PRO A 406 4.62 -13.76 7.15
C PRO A 406 5.01 -15.15 6.66
N CYS A 407 5.77 -15.21 5.59
CA CYS A 407 6.23 -16.48 5.02
C CYS A 407 7.15 -17.20 6.01
N ALA A 408 6.88 -18.46 6.33
CA ALA A 408 7.63 -19.23 7.32
C ALA A 408 9.12 -19.41 6.91
N SER A 409 9.43 -19.51 5.60
CA SER A 409 10.79 -19.71 5.11
C SER A 409 11.66 -18.46 5.19
N CYS A 410 11.12 -17.29 4.76
CA CYS A 410 11.88 -16.04 4.75
C CYS A 410 11.50 -15.08 5.88
N GLN A 411 10.51 -15.43 6.71
CA GLN A 411 10.05 -14.61 7.85
C GLN A 411 9.67 -13.17 7.47
N GLY A 412 9.23 -12.98 6.21
CA GLY A 412 8.85 -11.66 5.69
C GLY A 412 9.90 -11.00 4.81
N ASP A 413 11.14 -11.43 4.82
CA ASP A 413 12.29 -10.80 4.14
C ASP A 413 12.20 -10.81 2.60
N ARG A 414 11.29 -11.63 2.03
CA ARG A 414 11.07 -11.77 0.58
C ARG A 414 12.22 -12.44 -0.18
N LEU A 415 13.43 -12.45 0.38
CA LEU A 415 14.64 -12.93 -0.26
C LEU A 415 14.96 -14.37 0.15
N ASN A 416 15.71 -15.07 -0.69
CA ASN A 416 16.19 -16.42 -0.41
C ASN A 416 17.33 -16.41 0.64
N THR A 417 17.72 -17.58 1.10
CA THR A 417 18.75 -17.76 2.14
C THR A 417 20.08 -17.15 1.73
N SER A 418 20.48 -17.30 0.47
CA SER A 418 21.76 -16.78 -0.03
C SER A 418 21.85 -15.26 0.07
N ALA A 419 20.79 -14.56 -0.39
CA ALA A 419 20.74 -13.10 -0.36
C ALA A 419 20.72 -12.55 1.08
N ARG A 420 20.01 -13.24 1.99
CA ARG A 420 19.90 -12.83 3.40
C ARG A 420 21.19 -13.01 4.20
N ASN A 421 22.12 -13.82 3.70
CA ASN A 421 23.40 -14.09 4.36
C ASN A 421 24.56 -13.30 3.72
N VAL A 422 24.28 -12.12 3.17
CA VAL A 422 25.30 -11.16 2.73
C VAL A 422 25.18 -9.93 3.60
N PHE A 423 26.28 -9.46 4.18
CA PHE A 423 26.31 -8.41 5.19
C PHE A 423 27.23 -7.26 4.78
N ILE A 424 26.84 -6.06 5.20
CA ILE A 424 27.72 -4.88 5.26
C ILE A 424 27.82 -4.57 6.76
N GLU A 425 29.01 -4.70 7.31
CA GLU A 425 29.22 -4.82 8.77
C GLU A 425 28.34 -5.98 9.31
N ASP A 426 27.38 -5.68 10.17
CA ASP A 426 26.51 -6.68 10.79
C ASP A 426 25.05 -6.61 10.30
N ARG A 427 24.77 -5.89 9.21
CA ARG A 427 23.43 -5.73 8.64
C ARG A 427 23.32 -6.36 7.26
N ASN A 428 22.30 -7.16 7.02
CA ASN A 428 21.92 -7.61 5.69
C ASN A 428 20.93 -6.61 5.05
N ILE A 429 20.62 -6.79 3.78
CA ILE A 429 19.74 -5.86 3.05
C ILE A 429 18.32 -5.80 3.65
N SER A 430 17.80 -6.92 4.16
CA SER A 430 16.46 -6.98 4.77
C SER A 430 16.45 -6.21 6.10
N ASP A 431 17.51 -6.33 6.89
CA ASP A 431 17.65 -5.57 8.14
C ASP A 431 17.60 -4.06 7.89
N LEU A 432 18.33 -3.60 6.86
CA LEU A 432 18.36 -2.18 6.51
C LEU A 432 16.99 -1.69 6.03
N THR A 433 16.26 -2.49 5.23
CA THR A 433 14.95 -2.06 4.71
C THR A 433 13.87 -2.01 5.80
N LYS A 434 14.07 -2.68 6.92
CA LYS A 434 13.15 -2.65 8.08
C LYS A 434 13.36 -1.40 8.96
N LEU A 435 14.53 -0.80 8.91
CA LEU A 435 14.84 0.43 9.65
C LEU A 435 14.03 1.61 9.09
N THR A 436 13.77 2.61 9.91
CA THR A 436 13.18 3.86 9.46
C THR A 436 14.18 4.64 8.60
N ILE A 437 13.67 5.50 7.74
CA ILE A 437 14.50 6.27 6.78
C ILE A 437 15.59 7.06 7.51
N ASP A 438 15.27 7.69 8.67
CA ASP A 438 16.26 8.38 9.50
C ASP A 438 17.35 7.41 10.00
N GLN A 439 16.98 6.24 10.49
CA GLN A 439 17.92 5.22 10.96
C GLN A 439 18.83 4.68 9.84
N VAL A 440 18.29 4.54 8.63
CA VAL A 440 19.08 4.12 7.46
C VAL A 440 20.07 5.23 7.09
N SER A 441 19.65 6.50 7.17
CA SER A 441 20.55 7.65 6.94
C SER A 441 21.68 7.66 7.95
N ASP A 442 21.36 7.54 9.25
CA ASP A 442 22.36 7.50 10.33
C ASP A 442 23.36 6.36 10.14
N PHE A 443 22.86 5.16 9.75
CA PHE A 443 23.72 4.00 9.48
C PHE A 443 24.74 4.30 8.38
N PHE A 444 24.30 4.90 7.25
CA PHE A 444 25.20 5.18 6.12
C PHE A 444 26.15 6.36 6.42
N GLU A 445 25.76 7.31 7.26
CA GLU A 445 26.63 8.42 7.68
C GLU A 445 27.76 7.94 8.60
N THR A 446 27.51 6.88 9.38
CA THR A 446 28.52 6.29 10.29
C THR A 446 29.30 5.16 9.66
N LEU A 447 28.93 4.68 8.46
CA LEU A 447 29.55 3.55 7.80
C LEU A 447 30.96 3.89 7.30
N GLU A 448 31.99 3.23 7.86
CA GLU A 448 33.37 3.37 7.44
C GLU A 448 33.82 2.11 6.70
N LEU A 449 34.17 2.25 5.43
CA LEU A 449 34.69 1.16 4.59
C LEU A 449 36.08 1.57 4.08
N ASP A 450 37.07 0.73 4.35
CA ASP A 450 38.45 0.99 3.99
C ASP A 450 38.82 0.56 2.57
N GLY A 451 39.86 1.16 2.02
CA GLY A 451 40.52 0.78 0.78
C GLY A 451 39.60 0.82 -0.43
N GLN A 452 39.77 -0.13 -1.32
CA GLN A 452 39.03 -0.23 -2.59
C GLN A 452 37.51 -0.34 -2.37
N ARG A 453 37.09 -1.00 -1.29
CA ARG A 453 35.64 -1.14 -0.94
C ARG A 453 35.02 0.22 -0.65
N GLY A 454 35.75 1.08 0.06
CA GLY A 454 35.31 2.45 0.35
C GLY A 454 35.19 3.31 -0.91
N GLU A 455 36.14 3.21 -1.84
CA GLU A 455 36.08 3.96 -3.11
C GLU A 455 34.87 3.56 -3.96
N ILE A 456 34.58 2.25 -4.03
CA ILE A 456 33.43 1.73 -4.76
C ILE A 456 32.12 2.18 -4.08
N ALA A 457 32.05 2.04 -2.76
CA ALA A 457 30.87 2.37 -1.97
C ALA A 457 30.52 3.86 -2.05
N SER A 458 31.53 4.75 -2.01
CA SER A 458 31.33 6.21 -1.90
C SER A 458 30.36 6.77 -2.95
N LYS A 459 30.47 6.34 -4.20
CA LYS A 459 29.61 6.81 -5.30
C LYS A 459 28.15 6.33 -5.12
N ILE A 460 27.98 5.08 -4.67
CA ILE A 460 26.65 4.48 -4.44
C ILE A 460 26.01 5.13 -3.20
N LEU A 461 26.78 5.30 -2.14
CA LEU A 461 26.33 5.91 -0.89
C LEU A 461 25.88 7.37 -1.09
N ASN A 462 26.57 8.14 -1.92
CA ASN A 462 26.16 9.51 -2.25
C ASN A 462 24.74 9.53 -2.85
N GLU A 463 24.45 8.61 -3.77
CA GLU A 463 23.12 8.50 -4.39
C GLU A 463 22.04 8.08 -3.39
N ILE A 464 22.36 7.12 -2.52
CA ILE A 464 21.45 6.65 -1.45
C ILE A 464 21.18 7.81 -0.47
N SER A 465 22.23 8.48 0.00
CA SER A 465 22.14 9.56 1.00
C SER A 465 21.31 10.74 0.48
N GLN A 466 21.52 11.15 -0.77
CA GLN A 466 20.72 12.21 -1.37
C GLN A 466 19.21 11.85 -1.37
N ARG A 467 18.86 10.61 -1.78
CA ARG A 467 17.48 10.17 -1.83
C ARG A 467 16.85 10.06 -0.43
N LEU A 468 17.63 9.57 0.55
CA LEU A 468 17.18 9.50 1.95
C LEU A 468 16.92 10.91 2.51
N HIS A 469 17.85 11.86 2.27
CA HIS A 469 17.71 13.25 2.68
C HIS A 469 16.44 13.89 2.10
N PHE A 470 16.12 13.64 0.81
CA PHE A 470 14.90 14.17 0.22
C PHE A 470 13.64 13.60 0.89
N LEU A 471 13.64 12.31 1.24
CA LEU A 471 12.52 11.70 1.96
C LEU A 471 12.37 12.31 3.37
N ILE A 472 13.46 12.56 4.05
CA ILE A 472 13.49 13.22 5.37
C ILE A 472 12.95 14.67 5.26
N ASN A 473 13.37 15.39 4.22
CA ASN A 473 12.97 16.78 3.99
C ASN A 473 11.46 16.93 3.67
N VAL A 474 10.84 15.90 3.08
CA VAL A 474 9.39 15.92 2.86
C VAL A 474 8.60 15.32 4.04
N GLY A 475 9.25 15.09 5.19
CA GLY A 475 8.60 14.60 6.41
C GLY A 475 8.22 13.13 6.38
N LEU A 476 9.02 12.27 5.74
CA LEU A 476 8.78 10.82 5.65
C LEU A 476 9.85 10.00 6.40
N ASP A 477 10.59 10.62 7.29
CA ASP A 477 11.66 10.04 8.10
C ASP A 477 11.23 8.79 8.89
N TYR A 478 9.96 8.74 9.31
CA TYR A 478 9.37 7.67 10.11
C TYR A 478 9.02 6.39 9.31
N LEU A 479 8.97 6.45 7.98
CA LEU A 479 8.68 5.29 7.12
C LEU A 479 9.89 4.36 7.03
N ASN A 480 9.65 3.07 6.75
CA ASN A 480 10.72 2.15 6.40
C ASN A 480 10.70 1.83 4.90
N LEU A 481 11.85 1.37 4.37
CA LEU A 481 11.99 1.11 2.93
C LEU A 481 11.19 -0.11 2.45
N GLU A 482 10.88 -1.06 3.35
CA GLU A 482 10.10 -2.26 2.99
C GLU A 482 8.58 -1.99 2.96
N ARG A 483 8.12 -0.83 3.45
CA ARG A 483 6.70 -0.49 3.51
C ARG A 483 6.05 -0.61 2.14
N LYS A 484 4.97 -1.37 2.07
CA LYS A 484 4.25 -1.66 0.80
C LYS A 484 3.54 -0.39 0.30
N ALA A 485 3.62 -0.14 -1.00
CA ALA A 485 3.01 1.03 -1.65
C ALA A 485 1.49 1.12 -1.41
N ASN A 486 0.80 -0.02 -1.37
CA ASN A 486 -0.65 -0.06 -1.16
C ASN A 486 -1.08 0.22 0.29
N SER A 487 -0.13 0.28 1.23
CA SER A 487 -0.40 0.61 2.64
C SER A 487 -0.16 2.10 2.96
N LEU A 488 0.32 2.86 1.98
CA LEU A 488 0.62 4.28 2.13
C LEU A 488 -0.67 5.11 2.02
N SER A 489 -0.77 6.16 2.81
CA SER A 489 -1.81 7.19 2.62
C SER A 489 -1.57 7.94 1.30
N GLY A 490 -2.59 8.61 0.78
CA GLY A 490 -2.47 9.43 -0.44
C GLY A 490 -1.35 10.45 -0.36
N GLY A 491 -1.25 11.16 0.75
CA GLY A 491 -0.21 12.16 0.99
C GLY A 491 1.20 11.55 1.09
N GLU A 492 1.36 10.40 1.79
CA GLU A 492 2.65 9.69 1.84
C GLU A 492 3.12 9.30 0.44
N ALA A 493 2.23 8.69 -0.35
CA ALA A 493 2.53 8.25 -1.72
C ALA A 493 2.93 9.44 -2.62
N GLN A 494 2.24 10.56 -2.47
CA GLN A 494 2.52 11.80 -3.21
C GLN A 494 3.90 12.36 -2.86
N ARG A 495 4.22 12.46 -1.56
CA ARG A 495 5.53 12.96 -1.09
C ARG A 495 6.69 12.04 -1.50
N ILE A 496 6.48 10.73 -1.52
CA ILE A 496 7.48 9.77 -2.04
C ILE A 496 7.78 10.08 -3.51
N ARG A 497 6.75 10.33 -4.32
CA ARG A 497 6.94 10.70 -5.74
C ARG A 497 7.67 12.03 -5.86
N LEU A 498 7.31 13.02 -5.05
CA LEU A 498 7.97 14.32 -5.02
C LEU A 498 9.46 14.15 -4.73
N ALA A 499 9.81 13.42 -3.66
CA ALA A 499 11.20 13.14 -3.28
C ALA A 499 11.96 12.41 -4.40
N SER A 500 11.32 11.44 -5.07
CA SER A 500 11.93 10.70 -6.21
C SER A 500 12.23 11.63 -7.39
N GLN A 501 11.34 12.56 -7.71
CA GLN A 501 11.53 13.51 -8.82
C GLN A 501 12.64 14.51 -8.52
N ILE A 502 12.74 14.95 -7.26
CA ILE A 502 13.83 15.83 -6.81
C ILE A 502 15.17 15.11 -6.93
N GLY A 503 15.21 13.85 -6.46
CA GLY A 503 16.40 13.00 -6.54
C GLY A 503 16.89 12.76 -7.97
N ALA A 504 16.00 12.89 -8.96
CA ALA A 504 16.36 12.79 -10.37
C ALA A 504 17.06 14.05 -10.92
N GLY A 505 17.18 15.14 -10.12
CA GLY A 505 17.91 16.36 -10.49
C GLY A 505 17.29 17.13 -11.66
N LEU A 506 15.98 17.10 -11.80
CA LEU A 506 15.28 17.74 -12.92
C LEU A 506 15.33 19.27 -12.85
N ILE A 507 15.72 19.91 -13.94
CA ILE A 507 15.86 21.36 -14.10
C ILE A 507 15.08 21.81 -15.33
N GLY A 508 14.40 22.97 -15.23
CA GLY A 508 13.68 23.58 -16.32
C GLY A 508 12.34 22.90 -16.65
N VAL A 509 11.78 22.15 -15.73
CA VAL A 509 10.50 21.46 -15.87
C VAL A 509 9.36 22.21 -15.19
N LEU A 510 8.13 21.76 -15.47
CA LEU A 510 6.90 22.28 -14.88
C LEU A 510 6.21 21.21 -14.04
N UNK A 511 6.18 21.08 -12.63
CA UNK A 511 5.70 20.47 -11.90
C UNK A 511 4.62 20.83 -11.69
N VAL A 512 3.52 20.04 -11.60
CA VAL A 512 2.14 20.36 -11.19
C VAL A 512 1.76 19.42 -10.05
N LEU A 513 1.42 19.95 -8.88
CA LEU A 513 1.14 19.19 -7.66
C LEU A 513 -0.31 19.42 -7.21
N ASP A 514 -0.96 18.33 -6.73
CA ASP A 514 -2.34 18.34 -6.25
C ASP A 514 -2.36 18.23 -4.72
N GLU A 515 -2.58 19.32 -4.01
CA GLU A 515 -2.75 19.40 -2.57
C GLU A 515 -1.66 18.60 -1.78
N PRO A 516 -0.37 18.93 -1.95
CA PRO A 516 0.71 18.15 -1.33
C PRO A 516 0.78 18.29 0.19
N SER A 517 0.13 19.28 0.81
CA SER A 517 0.08 19.47 2.27
C SER A 517 -0.89 18.51 2.98
N ILE A 518 -1.69 17.72 2.23
CA ILE A 518 -2.71 16.85 2.82
C ILE A 518 -2.10 15.85 3.83
N GLY A 519 -2.72 15.77 5.01
CA GLY A 519 -2.34 14.84 6.07
C GLY A 519 -1.05 15.23 6.81
N LEU A 520 -0.56 16.45 6.58
CA LEU A 520 0.61 16.99 7.30
C LEU A 520 0.20 17.78 8.53
N HIS A 521 0.94 17.58 9.60
CA HIS A 521 0.94 18.48 10.73
C HIS A 521 1.64 19.81 10.31
N GLN A 522 1.24 20.94 10.89
CA GLN A 522 1.80 22.24 10.52
C GLN A 522 3.34 22.28 10.57
N ARG A 523 3.95 21.61 11.54
CA ARG A 523 5.41 21.48 11.65
C ARG A 523 6.04 20.84 10.38
N ASP A 524 5.37 19.81 9.84
CA ASP A 524 5.89 19.07 8.67
C ASP A 524 5.57 19.81 7.36
N ASN A 525 4.52 20.66 7.38
CA ASN A 525 4.12 21.48 6.23
C ASN A 525 5.23 22.47 5.84
N GLN A 526 5.90 23.08 6.82
CA GLN A 526 7.02 23.99 6.55
C GLN A 526 8.15 23.28 5.79
N LYS A 527 8.51 22.07 6.17
CA LYS A 527 9.53 21.27 5.46
C LYS A 527 9.15 21.05 3.99
N LEU A 528 7.86 20.77 3.75
CA LEU A 528 7.34 20.61 2.38
C LEU A 528 7.49 21.92 1.60
N LEU A 529 7.09 23.04 2.17
CA LEU A 529 7.19 24.37 1.53
C LEU A 529 8.63 24.74 1.21
N ASP A 530 9.56 24.45 2.12
CA ASP A 530 11.00 24.62 1.90
C ASP A 530 11.48 23.77 0.71
N THR A 531 10.98 22.55 0.60
CA THR A 531 11.28 21.63 -0.51
C THR A 531 10.74 22.17 -1.85
N LEU A 532 9.51 22.69 -1.88
CA LEU A 532 8.92 23.30 -3.08
C LEU A 532 9.68 24.57 -3.50
N THR A 533 10.10 25.36 -2.52
CA THR A 533 10.94 26.55 -2.75
C THR A 533 12.30 26.15 -3.33
N TYR A 534 12.93 25.11 -2.79
CA TYR A 534 14.18 24.55 -3.32
C TYR A 534 14.02 24.11 -4.79
N LEU A 535 12.91 23.39 -5.11
CA LEU A 535 12.61 22.99 -6.51
C LEU A 535 12.51 24.20 -7.43
N ARG A 536 11.81 25.24 -7.00
CA ARG A 536 11.70 26.52 -7.74
C ARG A 536 13.09 27.12 -7.98
N ASP A 537 13.92 27.16 -6.94
CA ASP A 537 15.25 27.79 -6.97
C ASP A 537 16.24 27.03 -7.86
N LEU A 538 15.99 25.76 -8.16
CA LEU A 538 16.70 24.98 -9.19
C LEU A 538 16.34 25.41 -10.61
N GLY A 539 15.41 26.36 -10.79
CA GLY A 539 14.97 26.85 -12.09
C GLY A 539 13.75 26.15 -12.67
N ASN A 540 12.92 25.57 -11.80
CA ASN A 540 11.66 24.92 -12.19
C ASN A 540 10.47 25.86 -11.95
N THR A 541 9.43 25.69 -12.74
CA THR A 541 8.12 26.30 -12.47
C THR A 541 7.30 25.32 -11.67
N VAL A 542 6.86 25.71 -10.47
CA VAL A 542 6.11 24.83 -9.57
C VAL A 542 4.67 25.37 -9.44
N ILE A 543 3.70 24.64 -9.97
CA ILE A 543 2.27 24.95 -9.85
C ILE A 543 1.69 24.01 -8.80
N VAL A 544 1.05 24.56 -7.77
CA VAL A 544 0.45 23.80 -6.69
C VAL A 544 -1.02 24.15 -6.56
N VAL A 545 -1.90 23.16 -6.62
CA VAL A 545 -3.31 23.33 -6.22
C VAL A 545 -3.32 23.20 -4.71
N GLU A 546 -3.68 24.25 -3.97
CA GLU A 546 -3.59 24.28 -2.52
C GLU A 546 -4.65 25.12 -1.84
N HIS A 547 -4.94 24.76 -0.58
CA HIS A 547 -5.86 25.45 0.29
C HIS A 547 -5.22 25.88 1.62
N ASP A 548 -4.01 25.45 1.88
CA ASP A 548 -3.26 25.74 3.10
C ASP A 548 -2.86 27.21 3.14
N GLU A 549 -3.08 27.86 4.29
CA GLU A 549 -2.80 29.29 4.49
C GLU A 549 -1.32 29.61 4.29
N GLU A 550 -0.42 28.81 4.87
CA GLU A 550 1.04 29.02 4.76
C GLU A 550 1.51 28.90 3.31
N ALA A 551 1.02 27.88 2.60
CA ALA A 551 1.36 27.65 1.19
C ALA A 551 0.94 28.84 0.32
N ILE A 552 -0.27 29.40 0.57
CA ILE A 552 -0.76 30.56 -0.17
C ILE A 552 0.08 31.82 0.15
N ARG A 553 0.43 32.04 1.42
CA ARG A 553 1.23 33.20 1.85
C ARG A 553 2.68 33.17 1.36
N GLN A 554 3.27 31.99 1.24
CA GLN A 554 4.66 31.79 0.79
C GLN A 554 4.82 31.73 -0.72
N ALA A 555 3.71 31.65 -1.48
CA ALA A 555 3.73 31.59 -2.95
C ALA A 555 4.30 32.89 -3.53
N ASP A 556 4.99 32.77 -4.68
CA ASP A 556 5.40 33.94 -5.48
C ASP A 556 4.19 34.54 -6.22
N TYR A 557 3.20 33.69 -6.57
CA TYR A 557 2.05 34.09 -7.36
C TYR A 557 0.84 33.19 -6.99
N VAL A 558 -0.32 33.79 -6.85
CA VAL A 558 -1.56 33.07 -6.49
C VAL A 558 -2.61 33.33 -7.58
N VAL A 559 -3.36 32.30 -7.93
CA VAL A 559 -4.52 32.36 -8.83
C VAL A 559 -5.73 31.84 -8.04
N ASP A 560 -6.70 32.69 -7.75
CA ASP A 560 -7.93 32.33 -7.05
C ASP A 560 -9.06 32.12 -8.06
N ILE A 561 -9.59 30.89 -8.11
CA ILE A 561 -10.64 30.47 -9.06
C ILE A 561 -11.99 30.35 -8.33
N GLY A 562 -13.00 31.00 -8.89
CA GLY A 562 -14.33 31.05 -8.30
C GLY A 562 -15.37 31.64 -9.26
N PRO A 563 -16.32 32.43 -8.74
CA PRO A 563 -16.58 32.73 -7.33
C PRO A 563 -17.28 31.59 -6.56
N GLY A 564 -17.84 30.61 -7.28
CA GLY A 564 -18.58 29.50 -6.70
C GLY A 564 -18.02 28.14 -7.17
N ALA A 565 -18.84 27.09 -7.03
CA ALA A 565 -18.52 25.72 -7.49
C ALA A 565 -19.33 25.36 -8.74
N GLY A 566 -18.85 24.41 -9.53
CA GLY A 566 -19.53 23.91 -10.73
C GLY A 566 -19.81 25.02 -11.73
N ILE A 567 -21.07 25.17 -12.13
CA ILE A 567 -21.51 26.19 -13.10
C ILE A 567 -21.31 27.62 -12.58
N HIS A 568 -21.22 27.79 -11.28
CA HIS A 568 -21.01 29.12 -10.63
C HIS A 568 -19.51 29.41 -10.44
N GLY A 569 -18.63 28.48 -10.80
CA GLY A 569 -17.17 28.63 -10.78
C GLY A 569 -16.58 28.92 -12.16
N GLY A 570 -15.32 28.60 -12.32
CA GLY A 570 -14.63 28.64 -13.63
C GLY A 570 -14.15 30.02 -14.07
N GLU A 571 -14.12 31.00 -13.16
CA GLU A 571 -13.62 32.37 -13.46
C GLU A 571 -12.40 32.67 -12.58
N ILE A 572 -11.47 33.50 -13.06
CA ILE A 572 -10.40 34.04 -12.24
C ILE A 572 -10.94 35.22 -11.44
N VAL A 573 -11.04 35.06 -10.13
CA VAL A 573 -11.53 36.07 -9.20
C VAL A 573 -10.42 37.05 -8.85
N ALA A 574 -9.21 36.53 -8.65
CA ALA A 574 -8.04 37.32 -8.31
C ALA A 574 -6.79 36.59 -8.77
N CYS A 575 -5.74 37.33 -9.16
CA CYS A 575 -4.43 36.76 -9.45
C CYS A 575 -3.35 37.80 -9.20
N GLY A 576 -2.18 37.36 -8.78
CA GLY A 576 -1.06 38.24 -8.45
C GLY A 576 -0.27 37.76 -7.26
N ALA A 577 0.50 38.64 -6.62
CA ALA A 577 1.21 38.36 -5.38
C ALA A 577 0.21 38.03 -4.26
N PRO A 578 0.55 37.23 -3.25
CA PRO A 578 -0.38 36.89 -2.15
C PRO A 578 -1.10 38.09 -1.56
N ASN A 579 -0.40 39.19 -1.32
CA ASN A 579 -0.98 40.41 -0.74
C ASN A 579 -2.06 41.04 -1.65
N GLU A 580 -1.93 40.89 -2.96
CA GLU A 580 -2.92 41.40 -3.92
C GLU A 580 -4.24 40.62 -3.82
N VAL A 581 -4.13 39.29 -3.65
CA VAL A 581 -5.30 38.42 -3.47
C VAL A 581 -5.94 38.67 -2.09
N ILE A 582 -5.15 38.82 -1.02
CA ILE A 582 -5.61 39.08 0.36
C ILE A 582 -6.43 40.38 0.43
N THR A 583 -6.01 41.42 -0.31
CA THR A 583 -6.68 42.72 -0.30
C THR A 583 -7.92 42.77 -1.21
N ASN A 584 -8.09 41.79 -2.11
CA ASN A 584 -9.19 41.73 -3.07
C ASN A 584 -10.51 41.32 -2.34
N THR A 585 -11.48 42.18 -2.31
CA THR A 585 -12.76 41.96 -1.65
C THR A 585 -13.74 41.04 -2.40
N LYS A 586 -13.38 40.63 -3.64
CA LYS A 586 -14.16 39.66 -4.41
C LYS A 586 -13.66 38.22 -4.14
N SER A 587 -12.49 38.10 -3.53
CA SER A 587 -11.87 36.79 -3.25
C SER A 587 -12.28 36.25 -1.89
N LEU A 588 -13.03 35.15 -1.86
CA LEU A 588 -13.36 34.43 -0.62
C LEU A 588 -12.07 33.96 0.08
N THR A 589 -11.07 33.51 -0.69
CA THR A 589 -9.76 33.15 -0.17
C THR A 589 -9.13 34.37 0.55
N GLY A 590 -9.17 35.53 -0.10
CA GLY A 590 -8.68 36.78 0.44
C GLY A 590 -9.42 37.21 1.71
N ASP A 591 -10.73 36.97 1.79
CA ASP A 591 -11.55 37.30 2.96
C ASP A 591 -11.14 36.47 4.20
N TYR A 592 -10.83 35.16 4.01
CA TYR A 592 -10.35 34.30 5.11
C TYR A 592 -8.92 34.66 5.50
N LEU A 593 -8.00 34.84 4.53
CA LEU A 593 -6.60 35.17 4.79
C LEU A 593 -6.41 36.56 5.45
N SER A 594 -7.34 37.48 5.20
CA SER A 594 -7.30 38.84 5.82
C SER A 594 -8.03 38.92 7.18
N GLY A 595 -8.72 37.85 7.58
CA GLY A 595 -9.52 37.81 8.80
C GLY A 595 -10.90 38.50 8.67
N ARG A 596 -11.30 38.95 7.46
CA ARG A 596 -12.64 39.47 7.21
C ARG A 596 -13.71 38.40 7.44
N LEU A 597 -13.38 37.16 7.12
CA LEU A 597 -14.19 35.98 7.43
C LEU A 597 -13.36 35.05 8.29
N GLU A 598 -13.97 34.35 9.23
CA GLU A 598 -13.30 33.38 10.09
C GLU A 598 -14.21 32.22 10.46
N ILE A 599 -13.59 31.13 10.89
CA ILE A 599 -14.27 30.01 11.55
C ILE A 599 -14.21 30.32 13.04
N SER A 600 -15.36 30.67 13.59
CA SER A 600 -15.47 31.15 14.96
C SER A 600 -15.31 30.03 16.01
N ILE A 601 -14.65 30.34 17.10
CA ILE A 601 -14.51 29.46 18.26
C ILE A 601 -15.86 29.36 18.97
N PRO A 602 -16.31 28.14 19.34
CA PRO A 602 -17.58 28.03 20.11
C PRO A 602 -17.47 28.75 21.47
N LYS A 603 -18.46 29.56 21.81
CA LYS A 603 -18.50 30.32 23.07
C LYS A 603 -18.44 29.42 24.31
N ASN A 604 -19.02 28.25 24.24
CA ASN A 604 -19.01 27.25 25.31
C ASN A 604 -18.71 25.88 24.75
N ARG A 605 -17.76 25.19 25.33
CA ARG A 605 -17.46 23.80 25.00
C ARG A 605 -18.55 22.88 25.60
N LYS A 606 -18.99 21.87 24.84
CA LYS A 606 -20.01 20.92 25.29
C LYS A 606 -19.39 19.99 26.34
N LYS A 607 -20.13 19.74 27.42
CA LYS A 607 -19.68 18.85 28.51
C LYS A 607 -20.01 17.41 28.23
N SER A 608 -19.14 16.53 28.68
CA SER A 608 -19.24 15.07 28.53
C SER A 608 -20.40 14.47 29.33
N ASN A 609 -21.03 13.43 28.77
CA ASN A 609 -22.04 12.61 29.44
C ASN A 609 -21.47 11.26 29.97
N GLY A 610 -20.14 11.08 29.92
CA GLY A 610 -19.48 9.87 30.32
C GLY A 610 -18.12 9.74 29.64
N TRP A 611 -17.45 8.60 29.80
CA TRP A 611 -16.12 8.39 29.26
C TRP A 611 -16.04 7.02 28.55
N LEU A 612 -15.42 7.00 27.41
CA LEU A 612 -14.95 5.79 26.74
C LEU A 612 -13.44 5.70 27.03
N GLU A 613 -12.99 4.60 27.60
CA GLU A 613 -11.58 4.40 27.97
C GLU A 613 -11.05 3.10 27.37
N ILE A 614 -9.89 3.17 26.75
CA ILE A 614 -9.11 2.01 26.27
C ILE A 614 -7.76 2.09 26.98
N THR A 615 -7.35 1.04 27.67
CA THR A 615 -6.06 1.02 28.36
C THR A 615 -5.08 0.07 27.65
N GLY A 616 -3.81 0.47 27.65
CA GLY A 616 -2.71 -0.35 27.18
C GLY A 616 -2.72 -0.65 25.67
N ALA A 617 -3.15 0.29 24.84
CA ALA A 617 -3.09 0.14 23.39
C ALA A 617 -1.62 0.09 22.93
N SER A 618 -1.23 -0.96 22.22
CA SER A 618 0.18 -1.24 21.88
C SER A 618 0.40 -1.72 20.42
N GLY A 619 -0.51 -1.38 19.52
CA GLY A 619 -0.38 -1.69 18.09
C GLY A 619 0.70 -0.86 17.42
N ASN A 620 1.44 -1.44 16.50
CA ASN A 620 2.48 -0.77 15.72
C ASN A 620 3.46 0.02 16.61
N ASN A 621 3.51 1.35 16.49
CA ASN A 621 4.43 2.19 17.27
C ASN A 621 3.84 2.66 18.61
N LEU A 622 2.61 2.28 18.98
CA LEU A 622 2.00 2.73 20.25
C LEU A 622 2.69 2.10 21.47
N LYS A 623 2.99 2.92 22.48
CA LYS A 623 3.75 2.54 23.69
C LYS A 623 2.84 2.31 24.91
N ASN A 624 1.92 1.33 24.84
CA ASN A 624 0.96 1.01 25.91
C ASN A 624 0.16 2.23 26.35
N VAL A 625 -0.42 2.96 25.40
CA VAL A 625 -1.14 4.21 25.69
C VAL A 625 -2.56 3.97 26.21
N ASP A 626 -3.03 4.90 27.06
CA ASP A 626 -4.38 4.89 27.63
C ASP A 626 -5.17 6.03 26.97
N LEU A 627 -6.16 5.65 26.14
CA LEU A 627 -7.04 6.59 25.44
C LEU A 627 -8.29 6.88 26.26
N ARG A 628 -8.63 8.17 26.43
CA ARG A 628 -9.86 8.62 27.10
C ARG A 628 -10.62 9.58 26.21
N ILE A 629 -11.85 9.21 25.83
CA ILE A 629 -12.72 10.01 24.97
C ILE A 629 -13.99 10.36 25.72
N PRO A 630 -14.31 11.64 25.86
CA PRO A 630 -15.58 12.06 26.48
C PRO A 630 -16.78 11.79 25.56
N VAL A 631 -17.87 11.27 26.12
CA VAL A 631 -19.07 10.85 25.38
C VAL A 631 -19.98 12.06 25.10
N GLY A 632 -20.55 12.13 23.88
CA GLY A 632 -21.53 13.15 23.49
C GLY A 632 -20.92 14.45 23.01
N VAL A 633 -19.62 14.51 22.74
CA VAL A 633 -18.91 15.72 22.36
C VAL A 633 -18.07 15.49 21.09
N LEU A 634 -17.43 16.54 20.58
CA LEU A 634 -16.49 16.52 19.46
C LEU A 634 -15.07 16.42 20.01
N THR A 635 -14.41 15.29 19.76
CA THR A 635 -13.01 15.04 20.12
C THR A 635 -12.13 15.06 18.88
N CYS A 636 -11.07 15.89 18.88
CA CYS A 636 -10.04 15.89 17.85
C CYS A 636 -8.83 15.07 18.32
N ILE A 637 -8.35 14.19 17.48
CA ILE A 637 -7.13 13.42 17.66
C ILE A 637 -6.05 14.11 16.82
N THR A 638 -5.04 14.68 17.46
CA THR A 638 -4.02 15.51 16.84
C THR A 638 -2.62 14.91 17.02
N GLY A 639 -1.63 15.55 16.45
CA GLY A 639 -0.22 15.15 16.56
C GLY A 639 0.48 15.05 15.24
N VAL A 640 1.81 14.96 15.29
CA VAL A 640 2.68 14.93 14.10
C VAL A 640 2.39 13.71 13.20
N SER A 641 2.84 13.78 11.95
CA SER A 641 2.69 12.68 11.00
C SER A 641 3.43 11.45 11.52
N GLY A 642 2.80 10.26 11.42
CA GLY A 642 3.40 9.02 11.93
C GLY A 642 3.36 8.82 13.45
N SER A 643 2.71 9.69 14.23
CA SER A 643 2.67 9.58 15.71
C SER A 643 1.80 8.42 16.25
N GLY A 644 1.05 7.73 15.38
CA GLY A 644 0.23 6.58 15.78
C GLY A 644 -1.28 6.84 15.82
N LYS A 645 -1.77 8.01 15.39
CA LYS A 645 -3.19 8.41 15.37
C LYS A 645 -4.09 7.34 14.73
N SER A 646 -3.78 6.92 13.51
CA SER A 646 -4.59 5.94 12.76
C SER A 646 -4.54 4.55 13.42
N THR A 647 -3.41 4.18 14.01
CA THR A 647 -3.29 2.91 14.76
C THR A 647 -4.22 2.93 15.98
N LEU A 648 -4.21 4.02 16.74
CA LEU A 648 -5.02 4.15 17.95
C LEU A 648 -6.51 4.23 17.63
N ILE A 649 -6.90 5.02 16.62
CA ILE A 649 -8.31 5.27 16.32
C ILE A 649 -8.88 4.26 15.32
N ASN A 650 -8.21 4.04 14.17
CA ASN A 650 -8.76 3.14 13.14
C ASN A 650 -8.53 1.66 13.49
N ASN A 651 -7.27 1.28 13.83
CA ASN A 651 -6.94 -0.14 14.03
C ASN A 651 -7.27 -0.64 15.44
N THR A 652 -7.37 0.25 16.46
CA THR A 652 -7.73 -0.15 17.83
C THR A 652 -9.18 0.20 18.12
N LEU A 653 -9.52 1.49 18.26
CA LEU A 653 -10.86 1.95 18.69
C LEU A 653 -11.97 1.51 17.72
N TYR A 654 -11.80 1.80 16.42
CA TYR A 654 -12.86 1.51 15.42
C TYR A 654 -13.08 0.00 15.26
N GLU A 655 -11.99 -0.79 15.12
CA GLU A 655 -12.12 -2.24 14.91
C GLU A 655 -12.74 -2.89 16.16
N LEU A 656 -12.34 -2.45 17.35
CA LEU A 656 -12.91 -2.91 18.63
C LEU A 656 -14.41 -2.56 18.73
N ALA A 657 -14.77 -1.31 18.44
CA ALA A 657 -16.17 -0.86 18.49
C ALA A 657 -17.01 -1.59 17.41
N ALA A 658 -16.47 -1.81 16.22
CA ALA A 658 -17.14 -2.55 15.14
C ALA A 658 -17.38 -4.01 15.54
N HIS A 659 -16.42 -4.61 16.22
CA HIS A 659 -16.55 -5.98 16.76
C HIS A 659 -17.68 -6.05 17.82
N ILE A 660 -17.62 -5.17 18.83
CA ILE A 660 -18.57 -5.20 19.98
C ILE A 660 -19.98 -4.74 19.55
N LEU A 661 -20.09 -3.60 18.87
CA LEU A 661 -21.37 -2.94 18.59
C LEU A 661 -22.05 -3.42 17.30
N ASN A 662 -21.25 -3.69 16.25
CA ASN A 662 -21.78 -4.04 14.93
C ASN A 662 -21.66 -5.55 14.63
N GLY A 663 -21.03 -6.34 15.50
CA GLY A 663 -20.81 -7.78 15.32
C GLY A 663 -19.85 -8.10 14.18
N ALA A 664 -18.94 -7.21 13.86
CA ALA A 664 -17.99 -7.41 12.76
C ALA A 664 -16.81 -8.30 13.21
N HIS A 665 -16.33 -9.13 12.31
CA HIS A 665 -15.08 -9.89 12.52
C HIS A 665 -13.92 -9.05 11.98
N THR A 666 -13.12 -8.50 12.88
CA THR A 666 -12.07 -7.52 12.56
C THR A 666 -10.76 -7.88 13.27
N ASP A 667 -9.64 -7.42 12.69
CA ASP A 667 -8.30 -7.57 13.27
C ASP A 667 -8.03 -6.37 14.19
N ILE A 668 -8.32 -6.54 15.48
CA ILE A 668 -8.16 -5.49 16.48
C ILE A 668 -6.68 -5.40 16.89
N ALA A 669 -6.10 -4.20 16.86
CA ALA A 669 -4.73 -3.99 17.35
C ALA A 669 -4.68 -4.23 18.86
N PRO A 670 -3.54 -4.73 19.42
CA PRO A 670 -3.46 -5.14 20.83
C PRO A 670 -3.78 -4.01 21.81
N PHE A 671 -4.56 -4.35 22.83
CA PHE A 671 -4.93 -3.48 23.97
C PHE A 671 -5.18 -4.36 25.21
N LYS A 672 -5.31 -3.75 26.40
CA LYS A 672 -5.54 -4.49 27.65
C LYS A 672 -7.02 -4.55 28.06
N GLU A 673 -7.69 -3.41 28.12
CA GLU A 673 -9.06 -3.30 28.65
C GLU A 673 -9.82 -2.16 27.97
N VAL A 674 -11.15 -2.30 27.87
CA VAL A 674 -12.06 -1.22 27.40
C VAL A 674 -13.21 -1.02 28.38
N LYS A 675 -13.59 0.24 28.63
CA LYS A 675 -14.72 0.63 29.48
C LYS A 675 -15.53 1.71 28.75
N GLY A 676 -16.84 1.72 28.97
CA GLY A 676 -17.75 2.73 28.41
C GLY A 676 -18.25 2.41 27.01
N MET A 677 -17.93 1.26 26.45
CA MET A 677 -18.42 0.86 25.12
C MET A 677 -19.95 0.65 25.12
N GLU A 678 -20.51 0.29 26.27
CA GLU A 678 -21.95 0.10 26.48
C GLU A 678 -22.76 1.41 26.36
N LEU A 679 -22.10 2.56 26.34
CA LEU A 679 -22.75 3.87 26.14
C LEU A 679 -23.14 4.11 24.67
N PHE A 680 -22.75 3.21 23.76
CA PHE A 680 -22.97 3.32 22.32
C PHE A 680 -23.83 2.17 21.78
N ASP A 681 -24.65 2.46 20.79
CA ASP A 681 -25.48 1.47 20.09
C ASP A 681 -24.83 0.99 18.78
N LYS A 682 -23.97 1.82 18.18
CA LYS A 682 -23.27 1.47 16.92
C LYS A 682 -22.07 2.38 16.69
N VAL A 683 -21.16 1.94 15.84
CA VAL A 683 -20.03 2.75 15.35
C VAL A 683 -20.16 2.94 13.82
N VAL A 684 -19.82 4.15 13.36
CA VAL A 684 -19.84 4.52 11.94
C VAL A 684 -18.49 5.15 11.59
N ASN A 685 -17.76 4.51 10.66
CA ASN A 685 -16.51 5.06 10.14
C ASN A 685 -16.76 5.80 8.83
N ILE A 686 -16.39 7.07 8.79
CA ILE A 686 -16.50 7.95 7.63
C ILE A 686 -15.07 8.23 7.11
N SER A 687 -14.55 7.27 6.34
CA SER A 687 -13.20 7.32 5.76
C SER A 687 -13.22 7.84 4.32
N GLN A 688 -12.07 8.17 3.79
CA GLN A 688 -11.87 8.61 2.40
C GLN A 688 -12.00 7.46 1.36
N SER A 689 -12.20 6.22 1.81
CA SER A 689 -12.36 5.06 0.91
C SER A 689 -13.53 5.28 -0.06
N PRO A 690 -13.43 4.80 -1.31
CA PRO A 690 -14.48 4.99 -2.31
C PRO A 690 -15.85 4.45 -1.85
N ILE A 691 -16.95 5.10 -2.27
CA ILE A 691 -18.33 4.66 -2.00
C ILE A 691 -18.72 3.43 -2.84
N GLY A 692 -17.87 3.02 -3.75
CA GLY A 692 -18.04 1.81 -4.57
C GLY A 692 -16.87 1.64 -5.52
N ARG A 693 -16.64 0.39 -5.93
CA ARG A 693 -15.50 0.01 -6.78
C ARG A 693 -15.84 -0.14 -8.26
N THR A 694 -17.09 0.15 -8.63
CA THR A 694 -17.55 -0.03 -10.02
C THR A 694 -18.21 1.26 -10.52
N PRO A 695 -18.24 1.48 -11.85
CA PRO A 695 -18.95 2.63 -12.44
C PRO A 695 -20.46 2.68 -12.14
N ARG A 696 -21.06 1.60 -11.64
CA ARG A 696 -22.48 1.54 -11.26
C ARG A 696 -22.75 2.22 -9.92
N SER A 697 -21.74 2.33 -9.07
CA SER A 697 -21.89 3.04 -7.80
C SER A 697 -21.85 4.54 -8.06
N ASN A 698 -22.77 5.29 -7.47
CA ASN A 698 -22.84 6.76 -7.56
C ASN A 698 -23.49 7.35 -6.31
N SER A 699 -23.50 8.66 -6.18
CA SER A 699 -24.03 9.38 -5.01
C SER A 699 -25.51 9.06 -4.76
N ALA A 700 -26.33 8.98 -5.83
CA ALA A 700 -27.76 8.69 -5.71
C ALA A 700 -28.06 7.26 -5.22
N THR A 701 -27.29 6.27 -5.68
CA THR A 701 -27.46 4.88 -5.21
C THR A 701 -26.98 4.73 -3.78
N TYR A 702 -25.85 5.35 -3.44
CA TYR A 702 -25.23 5.22 -2.11
C TYR A 702 -26.10 5.83 -1.00
N THR A 703 -26.68 7.01 -1.24
CA THR A 703 -27.56 7.70 -0.29
C THR A 703 -28.98 7.12 -0.26
N GLY A 704 -29.31 6.25 -1.24
CA GLY A 704 -30.61 5.63 -1.36
C GLY A 704 -31.68 6.54 -1.99
N VAL A 705 -31.32 7.72 -2.50
CA VAL A 705 -32.26 8.62 -3.17
C VAL A 705 -32.74 7.99 -4.50
N PHE A 706 -31.86 7.24 -5.16
CA PHE A 706 -32.16 6.61 -6.46
C PHE A 706 -33.34 5.62 -6.39
N THR A 707 -33.50 4.90 -5.28
CA THR A 707 -34.62 3.99 -5.08
C THR A 707 -35.95 4.75 -5.15
N LEU A 708 -36.03 5.89 -4.45
CA LEU A 708 -37.20 6.75 -4.44
C LEU A 708 -37.48 7.35 -5.84
N ILE A 709 -36.42 7.74 -6.56
CA ILE A 709 -36.53 8.27 -7.94
C ILE A 709 -37.13 7.18 -8.86
N ARG A 710 -36.63 5.95 -8.78
CA ARG A 710 -37.16 4.83 -9.60
C ARG A 710 -38.65 4.56 -9.33
N ASP A 711 -39.04 4.68 -8.06
CA ASP A 711 -40.47 4.49 -7.68
C ASP A 711 -41.36 5.55 -8.33
N ILE A 712 -40.92 6.79 -8.40
CA ILE A 712 -41.63 7.87 -9.08
C ILE A 712 -41.80 7.59 -10.56
N PHE A 713 -40.72 7.19 -11.22
CA PHE A 713 -40.75 6.84 -12.65
C PHE A 713 -41.70 5.68 -12.92
N ALA A 714 -41.77 4.69 -12.01
CA ALA A 714 -42.71 3.55 -12.13
C ALA A 714 -44.18 3.99 -11.94
N LEU A 715 -44.43 5.09 -11.21
CA LEU A 715 -45.76 5.63 -10.97
C LEU A 715 -46.28 6.54 -12.09
N THR A 716 -45.43 6.89 -13.08
CA THR A 716 -45.89 7.70 -14.24
C THR A 716 -47.00 6.95 -15.02
N LEU A 717 -47.87 7.71 -15.65
CA LEU A 717 -49.00 7.15 -16.43
C LEU A 717 -48.49 6.22 -17.52
N GLU A 718 -47.41 6.63 -18.20
CA GLU A 718 -46.79 5.88 -19.29
C GLU A 718 -46.16 4.57 -18.80
N SER A 719 -45.50 4.59 -17.65
CA SER A 719 -44.96 3.37 -17.03
C SER A 719 -46.03 2.36 -16.68
N ARG A 720 -47.13 2.85 -16.09
CA ARG A 720 -48.28 2.00 -15.72
C ARG A 720 -48.92 1.35 -16.96
N SER A 721 -49.06 2.13 -18.03
CA SER A 721 -49.69 1.65 -19.26
C SER A 721 -48.83 0.56 -19.94
N ARG A 722 -47.49 0.63 -19.79
CA ARG A 722 -46.52 -0.35 -20.32
C ARG A 722 -46.21 -1.47 -19.32
N GLY A 723 -46.78 -1.46 -18.11
CA GLY A 723 -46.51 -2.44 -17.06
C GLY A 723 -45.11 -2.34 -16.46
N TYR A 724 -44.45 -1.19 -16.53
CA TYR A 724 -43.09 -0.97 -16.04
C TYR A 724 -43.07 -0.78 -14.51
N LYS A 725 -42.30 -1.61 -13.82
CA LYS A 725 -42.08 -1.52 -12.36
C LYS A 725 -40.76 -0.81 -12.06
N SER A 726 -40.51 -0.48 -10.80
CA SER A 726 -39.27 0.23 -10.39
C SER A 726 -37.99 -0.49 -10.81
N GLY A 727 -38.00 -1.82 -10.95
CA GLY A 727 -36.88 -2.62 -11.47
C GLY A 727 -36.49 -2.25 -12.90
N ARG A 728 -37.44 -1.79 -13.73
CA ARG A 728 -37.17 -1.33 -15.11
C ARG A 728 -36.21 -0.16 -15.14
N PHE A 729 -36.28 0.69 -14.13
CA PHE A 729 -35.50 1.91 -14.00
C PHE A 729 -34.16 1.69 -13.25
N SER A 730 -33.78 0.41 -13.01
CA SER A 730 -32.49 0.06 -12.40
C SER A 730 -31.49 -0.29 -13.48
N PHE A 731 -30.37 0.39 -13.51
CA PHE A 731 -29.24 0.05 -14.41
C PHE A 731 -28.52 -1.22 -13.97
N ASN A 732 -28.82 -1.76 -12.79
CA ASN A 732 -28.20 -3.00 -12.27
C ASN A 732 -28.96 -4.27 -12.67
N VAL A 733 -30.24 -4.13 -13.10
CA VAL A 733 -31.12 -5.25 -13.38
C VAL A 733 -31.46 -5.32 -14.88
N LYS A 734 -31.49 -6.52 -15.43
CA LYS A 734 -31.89 -6.73 -16.83
C LYS A 734 -33.32 -6.23 -17.08
N GLY A 735 -33.57 -5.78 -18.28
CA GLY A 735 -34.86 -5.33 -18.75
C GLY A 735 -34.92 -3.87 -19.17
N GLY A 736 -34.37 -2.96 -18.36
CA GLY A 736 -34.36 -1.53 -18.68
C GLY A 736 -33.00 -0.95 -18.97
N ARG A 737 -31.92 -1.65 -18.59
CA ARG A 737 -30.55 -1.20 -18.80
C ARG A 737 -30.06 -1.45 -20.23
N CYS A 738 -29.08 -0.73 -20.67
CA CYS A 738 -28.33 -1.04 -21.89
C CYS A 738 -27.56 -2.36 -21.69
N GLU A 739 -27.79 -3.34 -22.53
CA GLU A 739 -27.12 -4.65 -22.38
C GLU A 739 -25.70 -4.65 -22.96
N ALA A 740 -25.33 -3.72 -23.85
CA ALA A 740 -23.95 -3.59 -24.37
C ALA A 740 -22.98 -3.24 -23.24
N CYS A 741 -23.27 -2.20 -22.46
CA CYS A 741 -22.45 -1.81 -21.29
C CYS A 741 -22.97 -2.41 -19.96
N LYS A 742 -24.06 -3.21 -20.00
CA LYS A 742 -24.67 -3.82 -18.82
C LYS A 742 -25.09 -2.81 -17.74
N GLY A 743 -25.35 -1.55 -18.15
CA GLY A 743 -25.75 -0.47 -17.27
C GLY A 743 -24.61 0.39 -16.73
N ASP A 744 -23.37 0.15 -17.11
CA ASP A 744 -22.21 0.95 -16.67
C ASP A 744 -22.18 2.33 -17.33
N GLY A 745 -22.74 2.44 -18.55
CA GLY A 745 -22.62 3.64 -19.38
C GLY A 745 -21.27 3.74 -20.10
N LEU A 746 -20.29 2.99 -19.61
CA LEU A 746 -18.92 2.97 -20.10
C LEU A 746 -18.54 1.54 -20.47
N ILE A 747 -17.62 1.39 -21.41
CA ILE A 747 -17.00 0.11 -21.78
C ILE A 747 -15.55 0.17 -21.30
N LYS A 748 -15.17 -0.81 -20.48
CA LYS A 748 -13.78 -0.94 -20.01
C LYS A 748 -12.95 -1.59 -21.12
N VAL A 749 -11.89 -0.92 -21.52
CA VAL A 749 -10.88 -1.45 -22.46
C VAL A 749 -9.64 -1.81 -21.62
N GLU A 750 -9.37 -3.09 -21.52
CA GLU A 750 -8.20 -3.58 -20.74
C GLU A 750 -6.92 -3.39 -21.58
N MET A 751 -5.98 -2.68 -21.04
CA MET A 751 -4.75 -2.24 -21.72
C MET A 751 -3.49 -2.97 -21.21
N HIS A 752 -3.62 -4.20 -20.75
CA HIS A 752 -2.56 -5.10 -20.25
C HIS A 752 -1.37 -4.45 -19.51
N PHE A 753 -0.62 -3.59 -20.16
CA PHE A 753 0.59 -2.92 -19.62
C PHE A 753 0.35 -1.46 -19.21
N LEU A 754 -0.83 -0.91 -19.53
CA LEU A 754 -1.23 0.47 -19.22
C LEU A 754 -2.48 0.45 -18.34
N PRO A 755 -2.81 1.55 -17.66
CA PRO A 755 -4.08 1.64 -16.93
C PRO A 755 -5.26 1.41 -17.87
N ASP A 756 -6.27 0.71 -17.37
CA ASP A 756 -7.51 0.45 -18.11
C ASP A 756 -8.20 1.76 -18.52
N VAL A 757 -8.66 1.84 -19.76
CA VAL A 757 -9.37 3.00 -20.29
C VAL A 757 -10.88 2.73 -20.28
N TYR A 758 -11.65 3.73 -19.87
CA TYR A 758 -13.12 3.68 -19.87
C TYR A 758 -13.65 4.61 -20.96
N VAL A 759 -14.33 4.04 -21.94
CA VAL A 759 -14.88 4.78 -23.10
C VAL A 759 -16.42 4.78 -23.01
N SER A 760 -17.07 5.87 -23.41
CA SER A 760 -18.54 5.93 -23.45
C SER A 760 -19.10 4.82 -24.33
N CYS A 761 -20.17 4.19 -23.87
CA CYS A 761 -20.84 3.13 -24.63
C CYS A 761 -21.56 3.71 -25.87
N ASP A 762 -21.16 3.31 -27.06
CA ASP A 762 -21.70 3.78 -28.34
C ASP A 762 -23.18 3.46 -28.54
N VAL A 763 -23.69 2.39 -27.87
CA VAL A 763 -25.09 1.93 -28.00
C VAL A 763 -26.05 2.85 -27.22
N CYS A 764 -25.63 3.27 -26.01
CA CYS A 764 -26.50 4.11 -25.16
C CYS A 764 -25.94 5.52 -24.98
N ASN A 765 -24.83 5.87 -25.64
CA ASN A 765 -24.16 7.19 -25.53
C ASN A 765 -23.96 7.64 -24.06
N GLY A 766 -23.57 6.67 -23.21
CA GLY A 766 -23.33 6.95 -21.79
C GLY A 766 -24.58 6.91 -20.90
N HIS A 767 -25.79 6.90 -21.45
CA HIS A 767 -27.06 7.03 -20.69
C HIS A 767 -27.43 5.81 -19.85
N ARG A 768 -26.73 4.67 -19.95
CA ARG A 768 -26.90 3.46 -19.11
C ARG A 768 -28.15 2.61 -19.42
N TYR A 769 -29.18 3.14 -20.09
CA TYR A 769 -30.49 2.53 -20.32
C TYR A 769 -30.76 2.25 -21.79
N ASN A 770 -31.71 1.33 -22.02
CA ASN A 770 -32.20 1.09 -23.39
C ASN A 770 -33.19 2.19 -23.79
N ARG A 771 -33.46 2.28 -25.08
CA ARG A 771 -34.26 3.35 -25.70
C ARG A 771 -35.69 3.42 -25.09
N GLU A 772 -36.33 2.27 -24.88
CA GLU A 772 -37.71 2.20 -24.40
C GLU A 772 -37.81 2.74 -22.93
N THR A 773 -36.81 2.55 -22.13
CA THR A 773 -36.79 3.08 -20.77
C THR A 773 -36.57 4.59 -20.77
N LEU A 774 -35.73 5.11 -21.70
CA LEU A 774 -35.46 6.54 -21.84
C LEU A 774 -36.66 7.34 -22.36
N GLU A 775 -37.62 6.69 -23.02
CA GLU A 775 -38.87 7.33 -23.47
C GLU A 775 -39.75 7.77 -22.30
N ILE A 776 -39.65 7.07 -21.15
CA ILE A 776 -40.45 7.41 -19.96
C ILE A 776 -39.89 8.70 -19.36
N LYS A 777 -40.78 9.68 -19.21
CA LYS A 777 -40.39 11.01 -18.67
C LYS A 777 -41.20 11.37 -17.43
N TYR A 778 -40.56 12.02 -16.49
CA TYR A 778 -41.14 12.66 -15.32
C TYR A 778 -40.81 14.16 -15.40
N LYS A 779 -41.79 15.04 -15.41
CA LYS A 779 -41.61 16.50 -15.62
C LYS A 779 -40.73 16.82 -16.85
N GLY A 780 -40.92 16.05 -17.94
CA GLY A 780 -40.16 16.26 -19.19
C GLY A 780 -38.77 15.65 -19.25
N LYS A 781 -38.24 15.03 -18.15
CA LYS A 781 -36.90 14.45 -18.07
C LYS A 781 -36.96 12.93 -17.98
N SER A 782 -36.09 12.25 -18.72
CA SER A 782 -35.86 10.80 -18.61
C SER A 782 -35.02 10.50 -17.35
N ILE A 783 -34.96 9.23 -16.97
CA ILE A 783 -34.18 8.82 -15.78
C ILE A 783 -32.66 9.08 -15.97
N ALA A 784 -32.16 8.98 -17.19
CA ALA A 784 -30.76 9.33 -17.48
C ALA A 784 -30.50 10.82 -17.28
N GLU A 785 -31.38 11.67 -17.83
CA GLU A 785 -31.28 13.14 -17.65
C GLU A 785 -31.36 13.55 -16.18
N VAL A 786 -32.14 12.81 -15.36
CA VAL A 786 -32.21 13.05 -13.90
C VAL A 786 -30.88 12.66 -13.22
N LEU A 787 -30.23 11.58 -13.66
CA LEU A 787 -28.91 11.19 -13.13
C LEU A 787 -27.81 12.19 -13.52
N GLU A 788 -27.98 12.88 -14.64
CA GLU A 788 -27.05 13.92 -15.13
C GLU A 788 -27.23 15.27 -14.41
N MET A 789 -28.36 15.47 -13.72
CA MET A 789 -28.61 16.72 -12.95
C MET A 789 -27.59 16.86 -11.84
N THR A 790 -27.15 18.09 -11.58
CA THR A 790 -26.40 18.43 -10.39
C THR A 790 -27.30 18.25 -9.15
N VAL A 791 -26.69 18.12 -7.99
CA VAL A 791 -27.42 18.04 -6.71
C VAL A 791 -28.32 19.30 -6.54
N GLU A 792 -27.77 20.47 -6.93
CA GLU A 792 -28.50 21.75 -6.90
C GLU A 792 -29.76 21.72 -7.78
N ASP A 793 -29.61 21.32 -9.05
CA ASP A 793 -30.73 21.22 -10.01
C ASP A 793 -31.77 20.20 -9.54
N ALA A 794 -31.30 19.06 -9.04
CA ALA A 794 -32.16 17.98 -8.54
C ALA A 794 -32.97 18.43 -7.31
N LEU A 795 -32.39 19.27 -6.45
CA LEU A 795 -33.09 19.81 -5.28
C LEU A 795 -34.32 20.61 -5.72
N VAL A 796 -34.15 21.48 -6.72
CA VAL A 796 -35.25 22.29 -7.31
C VAL A 796 -36.26 21.37 -8.01
N PHE A 797 -35.79 20.43 -8.82
CA PHE A 797 -36.62 19.50 -9.63
C PHE A 797 -37.55 18.65 -8.74
N PHE A 798 -37.03 18.16 -7.61
CA PHE A 798 -37.78 17.32 -6.67
C PHE A 798 -38.37 18.07 -5.47
N GLN A 799 -38.45 19.39 -5.50
CA GLN A 799 -38.94 20.24 -4.41
C GLN A 799 -40.30 19.77 -3.86
N ALA A 800 -41.21 19.28 -4.72
CA ALA A 800 -42.55 18.82 -4.35
C ALA A 800 -42.58 17.42 -3.69
N ILE A 801 -41.42 16.75 -3.54
CA ILE A 801 -41.35 15.39 -3.02
C ILE A 801 -40.46 15.35 -1.77
N PRO A 802 -41.04 15.51 -0.56
CA PRO A 802 -40.29 15.74 0.68
C PRO A 802 -39.20 14.69 0.96
N LYS A 803 -39.49 13.40 0.76
CA LYS A 803 -38.54 12.31 1.04
C LYS A 803 -37.28 12.36 0.15
N ILE A 804 -37.42 12.73 -1.12
CA ILE A 804 -36.30 12.89 -2.06
C ILE A 804 -35.57 14.19 -1.74
N ASN A 805 -36.32 15.27 -1.59
CA ASN A 805 -35.81 16.62 -1.32
C ASN A 805 -34.92 16.62 -0.05
N GLN A 806 -35.38 15.98 1.04
CA GLN A 806 -34.62 15.84 2.28
C GLN A 806 -33.26 15.17 2.08
N LYS A 807 -33.23 14.08 1.30
CA LYS A 807 -31.95 13.34 1.05
C LYS A 807 -31.01 14.16 0.15
N ILE A 808 -31.55 14.88 -0.83
CA ILE A 808 -30.73 15.74 -1.71
C ILE A 808 -30.22 16.93 -0.89
N GLN A 809 -31.05 17.49 0.03
CA GLN A 809 -30.66 18.58 0.91
C GLN A 809 -29.42 18.19 1.76
N THR A 810 -29.33 16.95 2.24
CA THR A 810 -28.14 16.55 3.01
C THR A 810 -26.86 16.55 2.15
N LEU A 811 -26.98 16.31 0.83
CA LEU A 811 -25.83 16.43 -0.10
C LEU A 811 -25.46 17.91 -0.30
N MET A 812 -26.45 18.80 -0.35
CA MET A 812 -26.22 20.26 -0.38
C MET A 812 -25.51 20.73 0.88
N ASP A 813 -26.00 20.29 2.04
CA ASP A 813 -25.49 20.70 3.37
C ASP A 813 -23.99 20.38 3.53
N VAL A 814 -23.51 19.30 2.92
CA VAL A 814 -22.09 18.90 2.98
C VAL A 814 -21.24 19.55 1.85
N GLY A 815 -21.79 20.52 1.11
CA GLY A 815 -21.05 21.26 0.09
C GLY A 815 -20.85 20.51 -1.23
N LEU A 816 -21.77 19.61 -1.61
CA LEU A 816 -21.66 18.83 -2.85
C LEU A 816 -22.70 19.26 -3.91
N SER A 817 -23.06 20.55 -3.94
CA SER A 817 -24.03 21.12 -4.88
C SER A 817 -23.71 20.84 -6.35
N TYR A 818 -22.43 20.87 -6.67
CA TYR A 818 -21.90 20.77 -8.04
C TYR A 818 -21.86 19.34 -8.60
N LEU A 819 -21.89 18.30 -7.75
CA LEU A 819 -21.82 16.89 -8.19
C LEU A 819 -23.10 16.50 -8.94
N THR A 820 -22.97 15.67 -9.98
CA THR A 820 -24.15 15.07 -10.61
C THR A 820 -24.63 13.86 -9.80
N LEU A 821 -25.94 13.63 -9.76
CA LEU A 821 -26.53 12.50 -9.02
C LEU A 821 -25.97 11.14 -9.47
N GLY A 822 -25.71 10.99 -10.77
CA GLY A 822 -25.22 9.76 -11.39
C GLY A 822 -23.69 9.66 -11.54
N GLN A 823 -22.91 10.62 -10.98
CA GLN A 823 -21.46 10.63 -11.11
C GLN A 823 -20.87 9.32 -10.55
N ASN A 824 -19.99 8.70 -11.36
CA ASN A 824 -19.38 7.42 -11.02
C ASN A 824 -18.53 7.52 -9.75
N ALA A 825 -18.65 6.53 -8.87
CA ALA A 825 -17.87 6.49 -7.63
C ALA A 825 -16.34 6.48 -7.89
N THR A 826 -15.93 5.96 -9.03
CA THR A 826 -14.50 5.87 -9.43
C THR A 826 -13.90 7.22 -9.84
N THR A 827 -14.73 8.23 -10.13
CA THR A 827 -14.27 9.58 -10.51
C THR A 827 -14.31 10.57 -9.34
N LEU A 828 -14.82 10.14 -8.19
CA LEU A 828 -14.92 10.99 -6.98
C LEU A 828 -13.56 11.07 -6.28
N SER A 829 -13.22 12.24 -5.76
CA SER A 829 -12.09 12.42 -4.85
C SER A 829 -12.39 11.74 -3.50
N GLY A 830 -11.36 11.47 -2.71
CA GLY A 830 -11.51 10.90 -1.37
C GLY A 830 -12.41 11.74 -0.47
N GLY A 831 -12.22 13.06 -0.51
CA GLY A 831 -13.04 14.00 0.27
C GLY A 831 -14.51 14.03 -0.18
N GLU A 832 -14.79 13.97 -1.48
CA GLU A 832 -16.15 13.88 -2.01
C GLU A 832 -16.85 12.60 -1.55
N ALA A 833 -16.14 11.46 -1.64
CA ALA A 833 -16.64 10.15 -1.19
C ALA A 833 -17.00 10.20 0.31
N GLN A 834 -16.13 10.81 1.11
CA GLN A 834 -16.32 10.96 2.56
C GLN A 834 -17.55 11.84 2.87
N ARG A 835 -17.70 12.98 2.17
CA ARG A 835 -18.85 13.87 2.34
C ARG A 835 -20.17 13.21 1.92
N ILE A 836 -20.17 12.34 0.89
CA ILE A 836 -21.36 11.56 0.50
C ILE A 836 -21.74 10.57 1.62
N LYS A 837 -20.74 9.93 2.27
CA LYS A 837 -20.96 9.05 3.43
C LYS A 837 -21.61 9.83 4.59
N LEU A 838 -21.07 11.00 4.87
CA LEU A 838 -21.61 11.89 5.91
C LEU A 838 -23.06 12.33 5.60
N ALA A 839 -23.35 12.71 4.36
CA ALA A 839 -24.73 13.07 3.92
C ALA A 839 -25.71 11.92 4.13
N LYS A 840 -25.27 10.67 3.84
CA LYS A 840 -26.09 9.47 4.07
C LYS A 840 -26.43 9.30 5.56
N GLU A 841 -25.47 9.49 6.45
CA GLU A 841 -25.69 9.35 7.90
C GLU A 841 -26.60 10.46 8.41
N LEU A 842 -26.44 11.70 7.95
CA LEU A 842 -27.34 12.81 8.27
C LEU A 842 -28.81 12.54 7.88
N SER A 843 -29.02 11.79 6.80
CA SER A 843 -30.35 11.48 6.28
C SER A 843 -31.09 10.38 7.07
N LYS A 844 -30.40 9.72 8.01
CA LYS A 844 -30.97 8.65 8.84
C LYS A 844 -31.56 9.20 10.13
N SER A 845 -32.53 8.46 10.70
CA SER A 845 -32.99 8.68 12.06
C SER A 845 -31.86 8.26 13.02
N ASP A 846 -31.70 8.96 14.11
CA ASP A 846 -30.54 8.90 14.99
C ASP A 846 -31.00 8.62 16.43
N THR A 847 -30.29 7.78 17.15
CA THR A 847 -30.55 7.41 18.55
C THR A 847 -29.88 8.36 19.54
N GLY A 848 -28.87 9.12 19.08
CA GLY A 848 -28.05 9.96 19.96
C GLY A 848 -26.98 9.19 20.74
N GLN A 849 -26.73 7.94 20.39
CA GLN A 849 -25.74 7.07 21.03
C GLN A 849 -24.77 6.46 20.01
N THR A 850 -24.60 7.14 18.87
CA THR A 850 -23.70 6.64 17.81
C THR A 850 -22.30 7.23 17.99
N LEU A 851 -21.28 6.34 17.86
CA LEU A 851 -19.87 6.75 17.77
C LEU A 851 -19.51 6.96 16.30
N TYR A 852 -19.25 8.21 15.91
CA TYR A 852 -18.77 8.55 14.57
C TYR A 852 -17.24 8.73 14.61
N ILE A 853 -16.57 8.09 13.70
CA ILE A 853 -15.11 8.23 13.50
C ILE A 853 -14.88 8.81 12.11
N LEU A 854 -14.20 9.97 12.03
CA LEU A 854 -13.89 10.66 10.79
C LEU A 854 -12.37 10.79 10.66
N ASP A 855 -11.84 10.43 9.52
CA ASP A 855 -10.39 10.45 9.24
C ASP A 855 -10.12 11.59 8.24
N GLU A 856 -9.50 12.67 8.73
CA GLU A 856 -9.13 13.88 7.98
C GLU A 856 -10.27 14.40 7.07
N PRO A 857 -11.45 14.73 7.62
CA PRO A 857 -12.60 15.11 6.79
C PRO A 857 -12.45 16.44 6.07
N THR A 858 -11.47 17.28 6.42
CA THR A 858 -11.25 18.60 5.80
C THR A 858 -10.17 18.55 4.70
N SER A 859 -9.61 17.38 4.41
CA SER A 859 -8.60 17.21 3.34
C SER A 859 -9.12 17.76 2.00
N GLY A 860 -8.37 18.67 1.39
CA GLY A 860 -8.70 19.26 0.09
C GLY A 860 -9.88 20.24 0.11
N LEU A 861 -10.22 20.77 1.27
CA LEU A 861 -11.32 21.73 1.41
C LEU A 861 -10.81 23.16 1.60
N HIS A 862 -11.43 24.07 0.88
CA HIS A 862 -11.28 25.52 1.09
C HIS A 862 -11.87 25.93 2.46
N PHE A 863 -11.39 26.97 3.08
CA PHE A 863 -11.85 27.51 4.38
C PHE A 863 -13.38 27.61 4.47
N HIS A 864 -14.03 28.06 3.40
CA HIS A 864 -15.48 28.18 3.33
C HIS A 864 -16.18 26.81 3.41
N ASP A 865 -15.65 25.82 2.69
CA ASP A 865 -16.18 24.45 2.69
C ASP A 865 -16.00 23.79 4.07
N ILE A 866 -14.86 24.08 4.77
CA ILE A 866 -14.60 23.63 6.15
C ILE A 866 -15.68 24.18 7.09
N LYS A 867 -16.01 25.46 6.98
CA LYS A 867 -17.06 26.11 7.79
C LYS A 867 -18.41 25.41 7.61
N GLN A 868 -18.78 25.09 6.36
CA GLN A 868 -20.01 24.34 6.05
C GLN A 868 -19.98 22.94 6.67
N LEU A 869 -18.89 22.21 6.48
CA LEU A 869 -18.71 20.86 7.02
C LEU A 869 -18.81 20.85 8.56
N LEU A 870 -18.19 21.81 9.23
CA LEU A 870 -18.25 21.94 10.69
C LEU A 870 -19.69 22.15 11.18
N SER A 871 -20.50 22.95 10.45
CA SER A 871 -21.93 23.15 10.80
C SER A 871 -22.68 21.80 10.81
N VAL A 872 -22.34 20.91 9.88
CA VAL A 872 -22.93 19.57 9.75
C VAL A 872 -22.46 18.66 10.91
N ILE A 873 -21.18 18.70 11.23
CA ILE A 873 -20.56 17.92 12.32
C ILE A 873 -21.20 18.34 13.67
N PHE A 874 -21.36 19.64 13.89
CA PHE A 874 -22.02 20.17 15.10
C PHE A 874 -23.48 19.71 15.20
N ARG A 875 -24.23 19.67 14.09
CA ARG A 875 -25.61 19.12 14.06
C ARG A 875 -25.67 17.66 14.50
N LEU A 876 -24.66 16.83 14.13
CA LEU A 876 -24.57 15.44 14.59
C LEU A 876 -24.21 15.36 16.08
N ARG A 877 -23.22 16.15 16.52
CA ARG A 877 -22.81 16.25 17.94
C ARG A 877 -23.97 16.69 18.83
N ASP A 878 -24.72 17.67 18.38
CA ASP A 878 -25.82 18.31 19.18
C ASP A 878 -27.01 17.35 19.34
N ARG A 879 -27.07 16.29 18.55
CA ARG A 879 -27.99 15.15 18.76
C ARG A 879 -27.46 14.12 19.78
N ASN A 880 -26.45 14.50 20.59
CA ASN A 880 -25.78 13.72 21.62
C ASN A 880 -24.89 12.58 21.12
N ASN A 881 -24.57 12.53 19.83
CA ASN A 881 -23.59 11.58 19.30
C ASN A 881 -22.17 11.95 19.73
N THR A 882 -21.31 10.97 19.84
CA THR A 882 -19.88 11.15 20.06
C THR A 882 -19.18 11.18 18.73
N ILE A 883 -18.38 12.21 18.49
CA ILE A 883 -17.66 12.37 17.22
C ILE A 883 -16.16 12.42 17.52
N VAL A 884 -15.42 11.52 16.91
CA VAL A 884 -13.96 11.46 16.99
C VAL A 884 -13.40 11.78 15.61
N ILE A 885 -12.57 12.81 15.51
CA ILE A 885 -11.99 13.26 14.24
C ILE A 885 -10.46 13.22 14.34
N ILE A 886 -9.81 12.55 13.43
CA ILE A 886 -8.35 12.68 13.23
C ILE A 886 -8.17 13.91 12.35
N GLU A 887 -7.43 14.93 12.82
CA GLU A 887 -7.30 16.19 12.09
C GLU A 887 -5.95 16.89 12.32
N HIS A 888 -5.57 17.68 11.32
CA HIS A 888 -4.39 18.54 11.33
C HIS A 888 -4.74 20.02 11.13
N ASN A 889 -5.94 20.29 10.64
CA ASN A 889 -6.39 21.65 10.35
C ASN A 889 -6.70 22.41 11.65
N LEU A 890 -5.98 23.50 11.91
CA LEU A 890 -6.11 24.29 13.15
C LEU A 890 -7.50 24.91 13.32
N ASP A 891 -8.17 25.25 12.22
CA ASP A 891 -9.53 25.81 12.25
C ASP A 891 -10.55 24.78 12.77
N VAL A 892 -10.33 23.50 12.52
CA VAL A 892 -11.17 22.42 13.08
C VAL A 892 -10.78 22.17 14.54
N ILE A 893 -9.49 22.06 14.82
CA ILE A 893 -8.94 21.74 16.15
C ILE A 893 -9.40 22.77 17.18
N LYS A 894 -9.35 24.08 16.83
CA LYS A 894 -9.78 25.14 17.75
C LYS A 894 -11.29 25.08 18.10
N THR A 895 -12.11 24.40 17.26
CA THR A 895 -13.54 24.26 17.50
C THR A 895 -13.93 23.02 18.29
N ALA A 896 -13.01 22.10 18.53
CA ALA A 896 -13.25 20.85 19.24
C ALA A 896 -13.63 21.08 20.72
N ASP A 897 -14.42 20.19 21.28
CA ASP A 897 -14.72 20.20 22.72
C ASP A 897 -13.59 19.58 23.53
N TRP A 898 -12.85 18.63 22.93
CA TRP A 898 -11.76 17.88 23.56
C TRP A 898 -10.69 17.53 22.52
N ILE A 899 -9.45 17.50 22.97
CA ILE A 899 -8.30 17.11 22.10
C ILE A 899 -7.53 15.98 22.79
N VAL A 900 -7.04 15.04 22.02
CA VAL A 900 -6.06 14.03 22.42
C VAL A 900 -4.86 14.21 21.46
N ASP A 901 -3.73 14.66 21.99
CA ASP A 901 -2.54 14.95 21.20
C ASP A 901 -1.49 13.85 21.30
N LEU A 902 -1.11 13.24 20.17
CA LEU A 902 -0.13 12.15 20.08
C LEU A 902 1.22 12.66 19.59
N GLY A 903 2.29 12.06 20.12
CA GLY A 903 3.64 12.43 19.75
C GLY A 903 4.68 11.65 20.55
N PRO A 904 5.84 12.28 20.90
CA PRO A 904 6.26 13.62 20.46
C PRO A 904 6.64 13.71 18.99
N GLU A 905 7.11 12.59 18.39
CA GLU A 905 7.58 12.50 17.01
C GLU A 905 6.80 11.43 16.23
N GLY A 906 7.23 11.14 15.01
CA GLY A 906 6.71 10.04 14.19
C GLY A 906 7.44 8.72 14.45
N GLY A 907 6.87 7.61 13.99
CA GLY A 907 7.48 6.29 14.03
C GLY A 907 7.83 5.82 15.45
N ASN A 908 9.00 5.24 15.63
CA ASN A 908 9.45 4.67 16.91
C ASN A 908 9.68 5.75 18.00
N LYS A 909 9.90 6.99 17.59
CA LYS A 909 10.07 8.14 18.51
C LYS A 909 8.72 8.71 18.97
N GLY A 910 7.62 8.26 18.37
CA GLY A 910 6.25 8.64 18.71
C GLY A 910 5.52 7.57 19.53
N GLY A 911 4.22 7.49 19.35
CA GLY A 911 3.37 6.45 19.94
C GLY A 911 2.97 6.70 21.38
N GLU A 912 3.03 7.94 21.85
CA GLU A 912 2.64 8.35 23.21
C GLU A 912 1.53 9.41 23.13
N ILE A 913 0.68 9.48 24.14
CA ILE A 913 -0.26 10.59 24.29
C ILE A 913 0.45 11.67 25.10
N ILE A 914 0.67 12.83 24.48
CA ILE A 914 1.41 13.96 25.07
C ILE A 914 0.49 14.79 25.97
N ALA A 915 -0.77 14.95 25.56
CA ALA A 915 -1.71 15.80 26.26
C ALA A 915 -3.16 15.46 25.96
N TYR A 916 -4.03 15.74 26.92
CA TYR A 916 -5.49 15.77 26.71
C TYR A 916 -6.06 17.05 27.30
N GLY A 917 -7.15 17.51 26.76
CA GLY A 917 -7.86 18.64 27.33
C GLY A 917 -8.66 19.41 26.31
N THR A 918 -9.15 20.55 26.70
CA THR A 918 -9.77 21.52 25.79
C THR A 918 -8.68 22.16 24.92
N PRO A 919 -9.03 22.76 23.77
CA PRO A 919 -8.06 23.50 22.96
C PRO A 919 -7.23 24.51 23.77
N GLU A 920 -7.86 25.21 24.70
CA GLU A 920 -7.21 26.19 25.56
C GLU A 920 -6.15 25.55 26.48
N GLU A 921 -6.44 24.36 27.01
CA GLU A 921 -5.51 23.62 27.86
C GLU A 921 -4.31 23.08 27.06
N ILE A 922 -4.57 22.59 25.83
CA ILE A 922 -3.52 22.09 24.93
C ILE A 922 -2.58 23.22 24.48
N ALA A 923 -3.12 24.43 24.22
CA ALA A 923 -2.34 25.59 23.76
C ALA A 923 -1.32 26.08 24.81
N VAL A 924 -1.51 25.75 26.10
CA VAL A 924 -0.56 26.11 27.16
C VAL A 924 0.47 25.03 27.40
N ASN A 925 0.32 23.84 26.79
CA ASN A 925 1.22 22.70 27.00
C ASN A 925 2.45 22.83 26.07
N GLU A 926 3.61 23.13 26.63
CA GLU A 926 4.86 23.31 25.89
C GLU A 926 5.37 22.05 25.16
N SER A 927 4.97 20.87 25.61
CA SER A 927 5.39 19.60 24.99
C SER A 927 4.56 19.24 23.74
N SER A 928 3.43 19.94 23.54
CA SER A 928 2.52 19.70 22.39
C SER A 928 2.89 20.61 21.22
N PHE A 929 3.34 20.03 20.11
CA PHE A 929 3.55 20.80 18.87
C PHE A 929 2.21 21.39 18.37
N THR A 930 1.14 20.59 18.44
CA THR A 930 -0.21 21.08 18.10
C THR A 930 -0.57 22.31 18.95
N GLY A 931 -0.27 22.25 20.27
CA GLY A 931 -0.54 23.34 21.20
C GLY A 931 0.22 24.63 20.83
N GLN A 932 1.47 24.52 20.44
CA GLN A 932 2.29 25.66 20.04
C GLN A 932 1.66 26.43 18.86
N PHE A 933 1.22 25.71 17.80
CA PHE A 933 0.59 26.33 16.64
C PHE A 933 -0.83 26.82 16.97
N LEU A 934 -1.58 26.08 17.80
CA LEU A 934 -2.95 26.41 18.17
C LEU A 934 -3.04 27.74 18.94
N LYS A 935 -2.03 28.08 19.70
CA LYS A 935 -1.93 29.29 20.52
C LYS A 935 -2.18 30.59 19.71
N GLU A 936 -1.75 30.60 18.46
CA GLU A 936 -1.93 31.77 17.58
C GLU A 936 -3.35 31.86 16.98
N HIS A 937 -4.14 30.78 17.08
CA HIS A 937 -5.48 30.68 16.50
C HIS A 937 -6.61 30.76 17.55
N LEU A 938 -6.29 30.76 18.85
CA LEU A 938 -7.21 30.91 19.96
C LEU A 938 -7.24 32.36 20.44
#